data_889f371e637e720f8037f6715eb6523c
#
_entry.id   889f371e637e720f8037f6715eb6523c
#
_cell.length_a   1.000
_cell.length_b   1.000
_cell.length_c   1.000
_cell.angle_alpha   90.00
_cell.angle_beta   90.00
_cell.angle_gamma   90.00
#
_symmetry.space_group_name_H-M   'P 1'
#
loop_
_entity.id
_entity.type
_entity.pdbx_description
1 polymer ?
#
loop_
_entity_poly.entity_id
_entity_poly.type
_entity_poly.pdbx_seq_one_letter_code
_entity_poly.pdbx_strand_id
1 'polypeptide(L)'
;MQPRTVLHACAIFSLLPCICFAQVCNVKVVTDASPDCYDLDSFIHSATGGWQTPEEKCWALFYWVHIARRQTSPMIFHGVEVTDPIRQFNDFGYTMCSTVAGINCGLWHHMGFPVRFWDVTLHTVSECFYNDRWHMYDNSMSAIYTLCDGRTVAGVVDLGGKGACEASNNREEFGHVVKYHCLTATSSNGFLTGADCPRDLAQEAHCFNPAGLKLRTYYNNWDWGHRYVLNLYPGASYTRYYRSLGKEKEYFVPNQGKDPESINPRYRIRGNGVWQFRPNLTPTSFPEVVYECVNALATPQGIVRSARFGEVSHVIFKVQGANIVTSQLIRAKAFRKTSDDWIAISVSTTAGRTWQRVYESSSVGESQINCCLIDEVNGSDAVLVRFSFLAAKNVEDVAISNIEIETRTMLNSKTQPQLRLGQNTVFVDVGEPTDTVMIWPDIQGENYRNYVAAEKNIATEAAHKGWHGVMFAEKPGEEAFTIYRVVTPRPIKRVIYGGRFYNRVPNGQISLFHSFDGGATWDLDWQLTETSQPWDVIHYVTLTNIPADAREVLLKYSLQAPQAGPMACSIYSVRMEVQHENSGPAFRPLDVTFTWDEIQSDRTRVRRSHRQRVDSVPMRYTIDVGGVDHPVVDSLRVALVEDQPGVPYGYSDDRPGLGSRVSDVWQECGRNLLQGKPYTLTVEPTGAWGADDPQRQKLTDGVVGPNYAGGITMKYAVGFDEKSGPVDITVDMEELNTIAAVGIQLTAGWPWWDALKGEIRDTIEVFVSRDGQRFESCGTIPLNLFRREIPINHMLPDDETAQGWNYVFPLDSPVVARFLRYRITPRRSLGITEVQAFDRLERRDFSLRVLLPDERR
;
A
#
# COMPACT_ATOMS: atom_id res chain seq x y z
N MET A 1 13.65 -45.11 30.43
CA MET A 1 13.23 -45.23 29.04
C MET A 1 14.32 -44.67 28.17
N GLN A 2 14.85 -45.44 27.26
CA GLN A 2 16.03 -45.06 26.45
C GLN A 2 15.66 -44.10 25.35
N PRO A 3 16.51 -43.13 25.00
CA PRO A 3 16.23 -42.22 23.89
C PRO A 3 16.36 -42.96 22.56
N ARG A 4 15.32 -42.78 21.72
CA ARG A 4 15.37 -43.24 20.34
C ARG A 4 16.17 -42.26 19.50
N THR A 5 17.36 -42.73 19.12
CA THR A 5 18.20 -42.08 18.12
C THR A 5 17.58 -42.28 16.75
N VAL A 6 17.08 -41.24 16.14
CA VAL A 6 16.64 -41.24 14.73
C VAL A 6 17.87 -40.88 13.89
N LEU A 7 18.46 -41.86 13.28
CA LEU A 7 19.47 -41.68 12.24
C LEU A 7 18.78 -41.11 10.98
N HIS A 8 19.01 -39.85 10.68
CA HIS A 8 18.70 -39.30 9.36
C HIS A 8 19.85 -39.64 8.42
N ALA A 9 19.52 -40.39 7.39
CA ALA A 9 20.47 -40.72 6.33
C ALA A 9 20.88 -39.44 5.59
N CYS A 10 22.19 -39.17 5.60
CA CYS A 10 22.78 -38.16 4.71
C CYS A 10 22.60 -38.60 3.26
N ALA A 11 21.71 -37.90 2.51
CA ALA A 11 21.67 -38.03 1.07
C ALA A 11 22.92 -37.38 0.48
N ILE A 12 23.70 -38.16 -0.20
CA ILE A 12 24.86 -37.72 -0.98
C ILE A 12 24.33 -36.83 -2.11
N PHE A 13 24.57 -35.53 -2.06
CA PHE A 13 24.37 -34.62 -3.17
C PHE A 13 25.33 -34.99 -4.31
N SER A 14 24.85 -35.68 -5.34
CA SER A 14 25.54 -35.78 -6.59
C SER A 14 25.57 -34.42 -7.26
N LEU A 15 26.75 -33.98 -7.65
CA LEU A 15 27.00 -32.77 -8.43
C LEU A 15 26.09 -32.73 -9.69
N LEU A 16 24.97 -32.06 -9.58
CA LEU A 16 24.19 -31.67 -10.75
C LEU A 16 24.85 -30.45 -11.39
N PRO A 17 24.82 -30.34 -12.74
CA PRO A 17 25.34 -29.16 -13.42
C PRO A 17 24.60 -27.90 -12.92
N CYS A 18 25.35 -26.84 -12.76
CA CYS A 18 24.81 -25.51 -12.40
C CYS A 18 23.63 -25.15 -13.32
N ILE A 19 22.42 -25.24 -12.79
CA ILE A 19 21.24 -24.73 -13.47
C ILE A 19 21.38 -23.20 -13.47
N CYS A 20 21.57 -22.62 -14.64
CA CYS A 20 21.63 -21.16 -14.79
C CYS A 20 20.21 -20.62 -14.90
N PHE A 21 19.70 -20.00 -13.84
CA PHE A 21 18.45 -19.27 -13.93
C PHE A 21 18.63 -18.04 -14.82
N ALA A 22 17.75 -17.86 -15.78
CA ALA A 22 17.79 -16.75 -16.72
C ALA A 22 16.74 -15.65 -16.38
N GLN A 23 16.45 -15.49 -15.10
CA GLN A 23 15.51 -14.46 -14.65
C GLN A 23 16.16 -13.07 -14.59
N VAL A 24 15.36 -12.05 -14.87
CA VAL A 24 15.70 -10.66 -14.60
C VAL A 24 15.18 -10.32 -13.22
N CYS A 25 16.06 -9.85 -12.34
CA CYS A 25 15.78 -9.66 -10.93
C CYS A 25 15.52 -8.20 -10.57
N ASN A 26 14.59 -8.01 -9.64
CA ASN A 26 14.31 -6.71 -9.05
C ASN A 26 13.98 -5.64 -10.10
N VAL A 27 13.08 -5.98 -11.03
CA VAL A 27 12.65 -5.07 -12.09
C VAL A 27 11.92 -3.88 -11.47
N LYS A 28 12.42 -2.69 -11.77
CA LYS A 28 11.89 -1.41 -11.31
C LYS A 28 11.31 -0.64 -12.50
N VAL A 29 10.08 -0.18 -12.36
CA VAL A 29 9.44 0.76 -13.27
C VAL A 29 8.86 1.89 -12.43
N VAL A 30 9.28 3.11 -12.65
CA VAL A 30 8.79 4.29 -11.95
C VAL A 30 8.51 5.41 -12.94
N THR A 31 7.72 6.40 -12.53
CA THR A 31 7.39 7.56 -13.33
C THR A 31 7.62 8.86 -12.54
N ASP A 32 7.73 9.97 -13.21
CA ASP A 32 7.81 11.29 -12.58
C ASP A 32 6.46 11.79 -12.03
N ALA A 33 5.42 10.92 -12.04
CA ALA A 33 4.09 11.26 -11.54
C ALA A 33 3.77 10.68 -10.15
N SER A 34 4.63 9.81 -9.61
CA SER A 34 4.46 9.21 -8.28
C SER A 34 5.79 8.77 -7.68
N PRO A 35 5.93 8.77 -6.35
CA PRO A 35 7.17 8.36 -5.70
C PRO A 35 7.57 6.91 -5.99
N ASP A 36 8.85 6.65 -5.92
CA ASP A 36 9.44 5.33 -6.07
C ASP A 36 9.29 4.54 -4.77
N CYS A 37 8.38 3.59 -4.75
CA CYS A 37 8.11 2.74 -3.59
C CYS A 37 8.95 1.45 -3.56
N TYR A 38 10.11 1.41 -4.21
CA TYR A 38 10.98 0.24 -4.23
C TYR A 38 11.52 -0.11 -2.85
N ASP A 39 12.09 0.86 -2.17
CA ASP A 39 12.54 0.78 -0.78
C ASP A 39 12.40 2.14 -0.10
N LEU A 40 12.73 2.19 1.19
CA LEU A 40 12.54 3.38 2.00
C LEU A 40 13.41 4.56 1.54
N ASP A 41 14.66 4.29 1.16
CA ASP A 41 15.57 5.30 0.61
C ASP A 41 15.03 5.90 -0.69
N SER A 42 14.59 5.04 -1.60
CA SER A 42 14.01 5.43 -2.89
C SER A 42 12.75 6.28 -2.71
N PHE A 43 11.86 5.87 -1.78
CA PHE A 43 10.64 6.63 -1.50
C PHE A 43 10.95 8.02 -0.95
N ILE A 44 11.79 8.10 0.07
CA ILE A 44 12.17 9.37 0.69
C ILE A 44 12.86 10.28 -0.33
N HIS A 45 13.82 9.74 -1.10
CA HIS A 45 14.50 10.51 -2.13
C HIS A 45 13.52 11.06 -3.17
N SER A 46 12.68 10.21 -3.74
CA SER A 46 11.75 10.63 -4.79
C SER A 46 10.68 11.61 -4.30
N ALA A 47 10.14 11.38 -3.10
CA ALA A 47 9.07 12.20 -2.54
C ALA A 47 9.56 13.56 -2.01
N THR A 48 10.79 13.62 -1.47
CA THR A 48 11.27 14.78 -0.74
C THR A 48 12.48 15.50 -1.34
N GLY A 49 13.20 14.84 -2.24
CA GLY A 49 14.46 15.38 -2.78
C GLY A 49 14.32 16.68 -3.59
N GLY A 50 13.13 16.95 -4.13
CA GLY A 50 12.77 18.20 -4.79
C GLY A 50 12.52 19.39 -3.83
N TRP A 51 12.54 19.17 -2.51
CA TRP A 51 12.22 20.15 -1.47
C TRP A 51 13.44 20.46 -0.61
N GLN A 52 13.54 21.70 -0.12
CA GLN A 52 14.75 22.15 0.57
C GLN A 52 14.60 22.13 2.10
N THR A 53 13.48 22.67 2.60
CA THR A 53 13.30 22.84 4.03
C THR A 53 12.71 21.58 4.70
N PRO A 54 12.99 21.35 5.99
CA PRO A 54 12.34 20.27 6.75
C PRO A 54 10.82 20.32 6.68
N GLU A 55 10.25 21.51 6.76
CA GLU A 55 8.81 21.72 6.67
C GLU A 55 8.25 21.27 5.32
N GLU A 56 8.83 21.71 4.20
CA GLU A 56 8.38 21.29 2.85
C GLU A 56 8.46 19.78 2.67
N LYS A 57 9.53 19.14 3.18
CA LYS A 57 9.71 17.69 3.12
C LYS A 57 8.63 16.96 3.93
N CYS A 58 8.31 17.45 5.13
CA CYS A 58 7.24 16.87 5.95
C CYS A 58 5.86 17.05 5.31
N TRP A 59 5.60 18.18 4.65
CA TRP A 59 4.38 18.39 3.88
C TRP A 59 4.30 17.47 2.66
N ALA A 60 5.39 17.27 1.95
CA ALA A 60 5.44 16.35 0.82
C ALA A 60 5.14 14.91 1.28
N LEU A 61 5.72 14.48 2.40
CA LEU A 61 5.41 13.15 2.97
C LEU A 61 3.96 13.05 3.45
N PHE A 62 3.43 14.08 4.10
CA PHE A 62 2.03 14.13 4.50
C PHE A 62 1.10 13.95 3.30
N TYR A 63 1.37 14.65 2.19
CA TYR A 63 0.63 14.53 0.95
C TYR A 63 0.71 13.11 0.37
N TRP A 64 1.92 12.55 0.20
CA TRP A 64 2.09 11.25 -0.42
C TRP A 64 1.57 10.10 0.43
N VAL A 65 1.72 10.16 1.76
CA VAL A 65 1.12 9.19 2.68
C VAL A 65 -0.40 9.25 2.62
N HIS A 66 -0.99 10.45 2.50
CA HIS A 66 -2.43 10.59 2.33
C HIS A 66 -2.92 9.88 1.07
N ILE A 67 -2.24 10.08 -0.07
CA ILE A 67 -2.59 9.41 -1.33
C ILE A 67 -2.43 7.89 -1.20
N ALA A 68 -1.34 7.43 -0.60
CA ALA A 68 -0.96 6.02 -0.55
C ALA A 68 -1.92 5.12 0.24
N ARG A 69 -2.78 5.67 1.07
CA ARG A 69 -3.53 4.92 2.07
C ARG A 69 -5.04 5.04 1.96
N ARG A 70 -5.72 4.16 2.67
CA ARG A 70 -7.15 4.20 2.98
C ARG A 70 -7.34 4.13 4.48
N GLN A 71 -8.22 4.96 5.03
CA GLN A 71 -8.58 4.89 6.45
C GLN A 71 -9.55 3.75 6.66
N THR A 72 -9.11 2.69 7.30
CA THR A 72 -9.91 1.51 7.60
C THR A 72 -9.27 0.72 8.73
N SER A 73 -9.79 -0.47 9.02
CA SER A 73 -9.17 -1.38 9.98
C SER A 73 -7.73 -1.69 9.56
N PRO A 74 -6.79 -1.74 10.52
CA PRO A 74 -5.39 -2.00 10.23
C PRO A 74 -5.20 -3.41 9.69
N MET A 75 -4.15 -3.57 8.90
CA MET A 75 -3.71 -4.89 8.46
C MET A 75 -2.89 -5.52 9.57
N ILE A 76 -3.39 -6.65 10.08
CA ILE A 76 -2.62 -7.55 10.93
C ILE A 76 -2.19 -8.72 10.04
N PHE A 77 -0.89 -8.87 9.87
CA PHE A 77 -0.31 -9.90 9.04
C PHE A 77 0.69 -10.72 9.86
N HIS A 78 0.50 -12.03 9.91
CA HIS A 78 1.26 -12.94 10.77
C HIS A 78 1.40 -12.45 12.22
N GLY A 79 0.29 -11.96 12.81
CA GLY A 79 0.24 -11.52 14.20
C GLY A 79 0.80 -10.13 14.48
N VAL A 80 1.17 -9.35 13.44
CA VAL A 80 1.74 -8.00 13.58
C VAL A 80 0.91 -6.99 12.80
N GLU A 81 0.63 -5.83 13.42
CA GLU A 81 0.15 -4.66 12.69
C GLU A 81 1.26 -4.17 11.75
N VAL A 82 0.96 -4.10 10.45
CA VAL A 82 1.95 -3.73 9.44
C VAL A 82 2.15 -2.22 9.43
N THR A 83 3.22 -1.77 10.06
CA THR A 83 3.63 -0.36 10.12
C THR A 83 4.84 -0.04 9.25
N ASP A 84 5.43 -1.03 8.58
CA ASP A 84 6.48 -0.80 7.60
C ASP A 84 5.94 0.02 6.42
N PRO A 85 6.50 1.22 6.12
CA PRO A 85 5.97 2.08 5.08
C PRO A 85 5.98 1.41 3.70
N ILE A 86 7.06 0.73 3.35
CA ILE A 86 7.24 0.14 2.02
C ILE A 86 6.31 -1.06 1.80
N ARG A 87 6.09 -1.86 2.85
CA ARG A 87 5.11 -2.94 2.79
C ARG A 87 3.68 -2.41 2.63
N GLN A 88 3.33 -1.36 3.36
CA GLN A 88 2.04 -0.70 3.24
C GLN A 88 1.84 -0.09 1.85
N PHE A 89 2.86 0.56 1.31
CA PHE A 89 2.76 1.18 0.01
C PHE A 89 2.68 0.17 -1.13
N ASN A 90 3.38 -0.95 -1.06
CA ASN A 90 3.35 -1.94 -2.14
C ASN A 90 2.15 -2.88 -2.07
N ASP A 91 1.76 -3.31 -0.87
CA ASP A 91 0.81 -4.40 -0.73
C ASP A 91 -0.57 -3.95 -0.22
N PHE A 92 -0.62 -3.16 0.84
CA PHE A 92 -1.86 -2.99 1.58
C PHE A 92 -2.53 -1.64 1.36
N GLY A 93 -1.94 -0.59 1.85
CA GLY A 93 -2.56 0.73 1.88
C GLY A 93 -3.76 0.86 2.83
N TYR A 94 -4.00 -0.14 3.68
CA TYR A 94 -5.08 -0.13 4.67
C TYR A 94 -4.51 0.22 6.03
N THR A 95 -4.90 1.38 6.55
CA THR A 95 -4.33 1.93 7.77
C THR A 95 -5.40 2.47 8.72
N MET A 96 -5.17 2.32 10.00
CA MET A 96 -5.87 3.01 11.07
C MET A 96 -4.98 4.13 11.62
N CYS A 97 -5.44 4.86 12.61
CA CYS A 97 -4.66 5.94 13.22
C CYS A 97 -3.29 5.48 13.74
N SER A 98 -3.22 4.37 14.45
CA SER A 98 -1.96 3.80 14.93
C SER A 98 -1.02 3.38 13.80
N THR A 99 -1.56 2.73 12.78
CA THR A 99 -0.80 2.27 11.62
C THR A 99 -0.15 3.45 10.89
N VAL A 100 -0.94 4.46 10.55
CA VAL A 100 -0.42 5.60 9.80
C VAL A 100 0.50 6.49 10.65
N ALA A 101 0.25 6.60 11.95
CA ALA A 101 1.20 7.26 12.84
C ALA A 101 2.55 6.53 12.87
N GLY A 102 2.53 5.19 12.84
CA GLY A 102 3.73 4.36 12.69
C GLY A 102 4.45 4.59 11.37
N ILE A 103 3.72 4.62 10.26
CA ILE A 103 4.28 4.92 8.93
C ILE A 103 4.97 6.29 8.93
N ASN A 104 4.30 7.33 9.41
CA ASN A 104 4.88 8.67 9.50
C ASN A 104 6.16 8.69 10.33
N CYS A 105 6.15 8.07 11.52
CA CYS A 105 7.35 7.96 12.35
C CYS A 105 8.49 7.25 11.61
N GLY A 106 8.19 6.18 10.87
CA GLY A 106 9.18 5.48 10.06
C GLY A 106 9.84 6.37 9.02
N LEU A 107 9.04 7.11 8.28
CA LEU A 107 9.52 8.02 7.23
C LEU A 107 10.38 9.15 7.81
N TRP A 108 9.92 9.83 8.85
CA TRP A 108 10.67 10.94 9.45
C TRP A 108 11.92 10.46 10.19
N HIS A 109 11.84 9.32 10.90
CA HIS A 109 13.01 8.75 11.56
C HIS A 109 14.12 8.41 10.55
N HIS A 110 13.74 7.84 9.41
CA HIS A 110 14.69 7.54 8.33
C HIS A 110 15.35 8.81 7.76
N MET A 111 14.64 9.94 7.76
CA MET A 111 15.19 11.25 7.40
C MET A 111 16.08 11.87 8.49
N GLY A 112 16.23 11.22 9.62
CA GLY A 112 17.01 11.71 10.76
C GLY A 112 16.26 12.66 11.69
N PHE A 113 14.95 12.83 11.55
CA PHE A 113 14.16 13.62 12.49
C PHE A 113 13.84 12.82 13.76
N PRO A 114 13.95 13.42 14.95
CA PRO A 114 13.34 12.85 16.14
C PRO A 114 11.83 12.70 15.95
N VAL A 115 11.27 11.59 16.42
CA VAL A 115 9.85 11.27 16.27
C VAL A 115 9.21 10.93 17.60
N ARG A 116 7.91 11.18 17.72
CA ARG A 116 7.09 10.78 18.87
C ARG A 116 5.77 10.20 18.40
N PHE A 117 5.23 9.31 19.24
CA PHE A 117 3.98 8.62 19.01
C PHE A 117 3.07 8.84 20.22
N TRP A 118 1.90 9.40 19.99
CA TRP A 118 0.98 9.76 21.06
C TRP A 118 -0.30 8.96 20.99
N ASP A 119 -0.73 8.42 22.12
CA ASP A 119 -2.14 8.16 22.34
C ASP A 119 -2.78 9.44 22.86
N VAL A 120 -3.72 9.92 22.14
CA VAL A 120 -4.66 10.94 22.54
C VAL A 120 -6.01 10.28 22.80
N THR A 121 -6.97 10.98 23.37
CA THR A 121 -8.25 10.36 23.71
C THR A 121 -8.93 9.80 22.45
N LEU A 122 -9.11 8.48 22.41
CA LEU A 122 -9.73 7.74 21.31
C LEU A 122 -9.00 7.84 19.95
N HIS A 123 -7.79 8.32 19.93
CA HIS A 123 -7.03 8.50 18.70
C HIS A 123 -5.52 8.34 18.94
N THR A 124 -4.76 8.14 17.87
CA THR A 124 -3.31 8.01 17.90
C THR A 124 -2.69 8.87 16.79
N VAL A 125 -1.71 9.68 17.14
CA VAL A 125 -1.05 10.61 16.25
C VAL A 125 0.47 10.55 16.37
N SER A 126 1.15 11.07 15.37
CA SER A 126 2.61 11.14 15.30
C SER A 126 3.12 12.56 15.18
N GLU A 127 4.29 12.80 15.73
CA GLU A 127 5.00 14.07 15.64
C GLU A 127 6.44 13.87 15.19
N CYS A 128 6.96 14.82 14.45
CA CYS A 128 8.37 14.97 14.15
C CYS A 128 8.91 16.31 14.67
N PHE A 129 10.21 16.32 14.95
CA PHE A 129 10.89 17.50 15.51
C PHE A 129 11.80 18.14 14.46
N TYR A 130 11.54 19.41 14.16
CA TYR A 130 12.40 20.26 13.35
C TYR A 130 12.19 21.74 13.75
N ASN A 131 13.11 22.61 13.39
CA ASN A 131 13.06 24.03 13.74
C ASN A 131 12.76 24.29 15.23
N ASP A 132 13.40 23.51 16.12
CA ASP A 132 13.29 23.57 17.57
C ASP A 132 11.88 23.35 18.14
N ARG A 133 11.00 22.70 17.40
CA ARG A 133 9.62 22.39 17.81
C ARG A 133 9.17 21.01 17.35
N TRP A 134 8.14 20.50 18.05
CA TRP A 134 7.39 19.32 17.63
C TRP A 134 6.22 19.72 16.73
N HIS A 135 5.98 18.95 15.69
CA HIS A 135 4.95 19.20 14.69
C HIS A 135 4.14 17.94 14.45
N MET A 136 2.81 18.05 14.57
CA MET A 136 1.87 16.94 14.38
C MET A 136 1.30 16.94 12.95
N TYR A 137 1.40 15.78 12.31
CA TYR A 137 0.78 15.53 11.02
C TYR A 137 -0.13 14.33 11.13
N ASP A 138 -1.43 14.57 11.03
CA ASP A 138 -2.42 13.51 11.18
C ASP A 138 -2.98 13.06 9.84
N ASN A 139 -2.34 12.09 9.22
CA ASN A 139 -2.85 11.48 8.01
C ASN A 139 -4.12 10.65 8.23
N SER A 140 -4.40 10.20 9.45
CA SER A 140 -5.64 9.47 9.74
C SER A 140 -6.86 10.33 9.51
N MET A 141 -6.83 11.55 10.02
CA MET A 141 -7.90 12.52 9.83
C MET A 141 -7.63 13.47 8.66
N SER A 142 -6.48 13.35 8.01
CA SER A 142 -5.99 14.25 6.95
C SER A 142 -5.97 15.71 7.39
N ALA A 143 -5.52 15.93 8.60
CA ALA A 143 -5.56 17.20 9.25
C ALA A 143 -4.20 17.61 9.80
N ILE A 144 -3.98 18.88 9.80
CA ILE A 144 -2.97 19.57 10.62
C ILE A 144 -3.59 20.81 11.25
N TYR A 145 -2.96 21.27 12.28
CA TYR A 145 -3.31 22.51 12.96
C TYR A 145 -2.12 23.44 12.92
N THR A 146 -2.35 24.73 12.79
CA THR A 146 -1.29 25.73 12.84
C THR A 146 -1.44 26.64 14.05
N LEU A 147 -0.32 27.20 14.47
CA LEU A 147 -0.33 28.26 15.47
C LEU A 147 -1.00 29.53 14.93
N CYS A 148 -1.09 30.59 15.76
CA CYS A 148 -1.71 31.86 15.43
C CYS A 148 -1.09 32.56 14.21
N ASP A 149 0.13 32.23 13.84
CA ASP A 149 0.79 32.73 12.65
C ASP A 149 0.18 32.17 11.34
N GLY A 150 -0.67 31.16 11.44
CA GLY A 150 -1.31 30.49 10.31
C GLY A 150 -0.36 29.66 9.42
N ARG A 151 0.86 29.43 9.89
CA ARG A 151 1.94 28.75 9.12
C ARG A 151 2.60 27.64 9.90
N THR A 152 3.01 27.89 11.11
CA THR A 152 3.73 26.91 11.94
C THR A 152 2.81 25.77 12.33
N VAL A 153 3.13 24.55 11.91
CA VAL A 153 2.36 23.36 12.29
C VAL A 153 2.46 23.14 13.79
N ALA A 154 1.32 23.05 14.46
CA ALA A 154 1.23 22.83 15.89
C ALA A 154 1.60 21.39 16.28
N GLY A 155 2.17 21.22 17.47
CA GLY A 155 2.38 19.92 18.09
C GLY A 155 1.22 19.52 19.00
N VAL A 156 1.23 18.28 19.47
CA VAL A 156 0.23 17.74 20.40
C VAL A 156 0.13 18.55 21.69
N VAL A 157 1.28 19.02 22.21
CA VAL A 157 1.33 19.83 23.43
C VAL A 157 0.71 21.21 23.22
N ASP A 158 0.86 21.78 22.02
CA ASP A 158 0.22 23.06 21.68
C ASP A 158 -1.32 22.90 21.69
N LEU A 159 -1.82 21.75 21.20
CA LEU A 159 -3.24 21.43 21.17
C LEU A 159 -3.81 21.04 22.53
N GLY A 160 -3.04 20.31 23.31
CA GLY A 160 -3.39 19.84 24.66
C GLY A 160 -3.03 20.77 25.81
N GLY A 161 -2.60 22.00 25.53
CA GLY A 161 -2.20 22.98 26.54
C GLY A 161 -3.33 23.40 27.49
N LYS A 162 -2.97 24.06 28.57
CA LYS A 162 -3.92 24.54 29.54
C LYS A 162 -4.97 25.45 28.88
N GLY A 163 -6.21 25.10 29.00
CA GLY A 163 -7.31 25.79 28.31
C GLY A 163 -7.83 25.08 27.06
N ALA A 164 -7.03 24.29 26.40
CA ALA A 164 -7.50 23.58 25.20
C ALA A 164 -8.70 22.67 25.49
N CYS A 165 -8.76 22.11 26.67
CA CYS A 165 -9.81 21.20 27.08
C CYS A 165 -10.92 21.78 27.91
N GLU A 166 -10.55 22.66 28.83
CA GLU A 166 -11.54 23.47 29.57
C GLU A 166 -12.36 24.29 28.58
N ALA A 167 -11.75 24.58 27.48
CA ALA A 167 -12.30 25.32 26.36
C ALA A 167 -13.17 24.47 25.43
N SER A 168 -13.61 23.30 25.82
CA SER A 168 -14.42 22.45 24.93
C SER A 168 -15.64 23.15 24.35
N ASN A 169 -16.04 24.28 24.84
CA ASN A 169 -17.13 25.09 24.35
C ASN A 169 -16.75 26.53 23.93
N ASN A 170 -15.48 26.92 24.00
CA ASN A 170 -15.07 28.28 23.71
C ASN A 170 -13.79 28.32 22.87
N ARG A 171 -13.93 28.82 21.64
CA ARG A 171 -12.87 28.87 20.62
C ARG A 171 -11.74 29.83 20.98
N GLU A 172 -12.02 30.85 21.75
CA GLU A 172 -11.05 31.87 22.16
C GLU A 172 -9.94 31.29 23.08
N GLU A 173 -10.21 30.18 23.73
CA GLU A 173 -9.27 29.54 24.63
C GLU A 173 -8.24 28.64 23.98
N PHE A 174 -8.35 28.33 22.69
CA PHE A 174 -7.25 27.78 21.86
C PHE A 174 -6.31 28.91 21.40
N GLY A 175 -5.91 29.77 22.29
CA GLY A 175 -5.23 31.03 21.97
C GLY A 175 -3.99 30.96 21.09
N HIS A 176 -3.45 29.76 20.87
CA HIS A 176 -2.27 29.54 20.04
C HIS A 176 -2.55 28.65 18.81
N VAL A 177 -3.77 28.09 18.65
CA VAL A 177 -4.17 27.30 17.49
C VAL A 177 -5.31 27.98 16.78
N VAL A 178 -5.10 28.48 15.59
CA VAL A 178 -6.06 29.33 14.88
C VAL A 178 -6.79 28.64 13.77
N LYS A 179 -6.09 27.74 13.08
CA LYS A 179 -6.58 27.22 11.81
C LYS A 179 -6.47 25.70 11.74
N TYR A 180 -7.50 25.12 11.20
CA TYR A 180 -7.55 23.73 10.79
C TYR A 180 -7.29 23.64 9.29
N HIS A 181 -6.43 22.72 8.90
CA HIS A 181 -6.10 22.46 7.51
C HIS A 181 -6.47 21.04 7.17
N CYS A 182 -7.21 20.87 6.12
CA CYS A 182 -7.70 19.58 5.70
C CYS A 182 -7.28 19.30 4.27
N LEU A 183 -6.60 18.17 4.07
CA LEU A 183 -6.28 17.69 2.75
C LEU A 183 -7.56 17.22 2.06
N THR A 184 -7.89 17.81 0.93
CA THR A 184 -9.04 17.40 0.15
C THR A 184 -8.62 16.39 -0.89
N ALA A 185 -9.25 15.24 -0.83
CA ALA A 185 -8.80 14.09 -1.58
C ALA A 185 -9.05 14.13 -3.07
N THR A 186 -9.78 15.09 -3.58
CA THR A 186 -10.21 15.02 -4.97
C THR A 186 -10.06 16.29 -5.73
N SER A 187 -9.55 17.28 -5.08
CA SER A 187 -9.39 18.54 -5.73
C SER A 187 -8.00 18.70 -6.27
N SER A 188 -7.87 19.50 -7.31
CA SER A 188 -6.59 20.09 -7.68
C SER A 188 -5.99 20.88 -6.53
N ASN A 189 -6.72 21.02 -5.46
CA ASN A 189 -6.32 21.74 -4.28
C ASN A 189 -5.36 20.96 -3.40
N GLY A 190 -5.44 19.62 -3.42
CA GLY A 190 -4.68 18.73 -2.54
C GLY A 190 -4.92 19.09 -1.08
N PHE A 191 -4.62 20.31 -0.73
CA PHE A 191 -4.72 20.82 0.63
C PHE A 191 -5.25 22.27 0.66
N LEU A 192 -6.30 22.51 1.43
CA LEU A 192 -6.87 23.83 1.63
C LEU A 192 -6.40 24.40 2.97
N THR A 193 -5.71 25.52 2.93
CA THR A 193 -5.27 26.23 4.13
C THR A 193 -6.18 27.42 4.47
N GLY A 194 -6.14 27.83 5.73
CA GLY A 194 -6.80 29.03 6.20
C GLY A 194 -8.30 28.90 6.47
N ALA A 195 -8.85 27.69 6.31
CA ALA A 195 -10.22 27.43 6.71
C ALA A 195 -10.36 27.38 8.23
N ASP A 196 -11.42 28.00 8.72
CA ASP A 196 -11.81 27.81 10.10
C ASP A 196 -12.62 26.51 10.25
N CYS A 197 -12.22 25.66 11.16
CA CYS A 197 -12.95 24.46 11.51
C CYS A 197 -13.72 24.67 12.82
N PRO A 198 -15.03 24.47 12.83
CA PRO A 198 -15.76 24.50 14.08
C PRO A 198 -15.25 23.41 14.99
N ARG A 199 -15.20 23.70 16.26
CA ARG A 199 -14.64 22.84 17.27
C ARG A 199 -15.33 21.49 17.37
N ASP A 200 -16.65 21.47 17.24
CA ASP A 200 -17.46 20.28 17.25
C ASP A 200 -17.32 19.42 15.99
N LEU A 201 -16.71 19.96 14.94
CA LEU A 201 -16.33 19.24 13.74
C LEU A 201 -14.87 18.77 13.78
N ALA A 202 -14.02 19.38 14.56
CA ALA A 202 -12.67 18.91 14.76
C ALA A 202 -12.69 17.72 15.72
N GLN A 203 -12.80 16.52 15.19
CA GLN A 203 -12.84 15.29 16.00
C GLN A 203 -11.65 15.21 16.96
N GLU A 204 -10.48 15.65 16.55
CA GLU A 204 -9.29 15.70 17.37
C GLU A 204 -9.40 16.66 18.56
N ALA A 205 -10.23 17.67 18.51
CA ALA A 205 -10.41 18.59 19.62
C ALA A 205 -10.83 17.87 20.92
N HIS A 206 -11.56 16.77 20.78
CA HIS A 206 -11.89 15.91 21.93
C HIS A 206 -10.70 15.06 22.38
N CYS A 207 -9.78 14.81 21.48
CA CYS A 207 -8.67 13.89 21.71
C CYS A 207 -7.55 14.54 22.52
N PHE A 208 -7.43 15.86 22.49
CA PHE A 208 -6.32 16.57 23.11
C PHE A 208 -6.58 16.97 24.57
N ASN A 209 -7.41 16.23 25.27
CA ASN A 209 -7.58 16.40 26.71
C ASN A 209 -6.28 16.05 27.43
N PRO A 210 -5.67 16.99 28.21
CA PRO A 210 -4.39 16.75 28.87
C PRO A 210 -4.38 15.49 29.76
N ALA A 211 -5.50 15.16 30.39
CA ALA A 211 -5.62 13.96 31.21
C ALA A 211 -5.58 12.65 30.44
N GLY A 212 -5.87 12.72 29.12
CA GLY A 212 -5.88 11.56 28.22
C GLY A 212 -4.61 11.41 27.39
N LEU A 213 -3.74 12.41 27.37
CA LEU A 213 -2.53 12.39 26.55
C LEU A 213 -1.50 11.40 27.13
N LYS A 214 -1.08 10.44 26.33
CA LYS A 214 -0.05 9.46 26.69
C LYS A 214 0.99 9.36 25.60
N LEU A 215 2.22 9.74 25.93
CA LEU A 215 3.35 9.46 25.06
C LEU A 215 3.56 7.95 25.00
N ARG A 216 3.54 7.40 23.80
CA ARG A 216 3.82 5.99 23.54
C ARG A 216 5.28 5.83 23.12
N THR A 217 5.93 4.84 23.65
CA THR A 217 7.35 4.56 23.41
C THR A 217 7.58 3.15 22.85
N TYR A 218 6.53 2.47 22.46
CA TYR A 218 6.64 1.23 21.69
C TYR A 218 6.62 1.52 20.18
N TYR A 219 6.97 0.51 19.38
CA TYR A 219 7.21 0.66 17.94
C TYR A 219 8.38 1.60 17.64
N ASN A 220 9.54 1.29 18.16
CA ASN A 220 10.74 2.09 17.99
C ASN A 220 11.58 1.74 16.77
N ASN A 221 11.21 0.72 16.04
CA ASN A 221 11.80 0.38 14.75
C ASN A 221 10.72 0.30 13.67
N TRP A 222 10.74 1.25 12.78
CA TRP A 222 9.75 1.45 11.74
C TRP A 222 10.18 0.90 10.39
N ASP A 223 11.46 0.61 10.22
CA ASP A 223 12.03 -0.01 9.03
C ASP A 223 12.21 -1.51 9.27
N TRP A 224 11.40 -2.31 8.60
CA TRP A 224 11.51 -3.77 8.63
C TRP A 224 12.40 -4.29 7.52
N GLY A 225 13.05 -3.39 6.77
CA GLY A 225 13.92 -3.70 5.65
C GLY A 225 13.20 -4.24 4.42
N HIS A 226 11.86 -4.07 4.34
CA HIS A 226 11.10 -4.53 3.20
C HIS A 226 11.52 -3.80 1.93
N ARG A 227 11.65 -4.56 0.84
CA ARG A 227 11.89 -4.05 -0.51
C ARG A 227 10.88 -4.64 -1.48
N TYR A 228 10.55 -3.88 -2.50
CA TYR A 228 9.77 -4.40 -3.61
C TYR A 228 10.59 -5.39 -4.41
N VAL A 229 10.07 -6.59 -4.63
CA VAL A 229 10.74 -7.65 -5.39
C VAL A 229 9.89 -8.02 -6.59
N LEU A 230 10.48 -7.95 -7.77
CA LEU A 230 9.88 -8.44 -9.01
C LEU A 230 10.94 -9.15 -9.83
N ASN A 231 10.91 -10.47 -9.82
CA ASN A 231 11.81 -11.31 -10.59
C ASN A 231 11.02 -11.99 -11.73
N LEU A 232 11.44 -11.81 -12.96
CA LEU A 232 10.77 -12.36 -14.13
C LEU A 232 11.59 -13.48 -14.75
N TYR A 233 11.01 -14.67 -14.83
CA TYR A 233 11.57 -15.81 -15.58
C TYR A 233 11.19 -15.70 -17.07
N PRO A 234 11.94 -16.35 -17.98
CA PRO A 234 11.48 -16.54 -19.35
C PRO A 234 10.10 -17.18 -19.40
N GLY A 235 9.21 -16.59 -20.18
CA GLY A 235 7.79 -16.97 -20.20
C GLY A 235 6.92 -16.40 -19.08
N ALA A 236 7.49 -15.52 -18.22
CA ALA A 236 6.74 -14.81 -17.19
C ALA A 236 6.39 -13.39 -17.61
N SER A 237 5.22 -12.94 -17.17
CA SER A 237 4.83 -11.54 -17.21
C SER A 237 4.07 -11.18 -15.95
N TYR A 238 4.18 -9.92 -15.53
CA TYR A 238 3.42 -9.39 -14.42
C TYR A 238 2.64 -8.16 -14.86
N THR A 239 1.32 -8.21 -14.68
CA THR A 239 0.41 -7.10 -14.96
C THR A 239 -0.18 -6.60 -13.66
N ARG A 240 0.04 -5.34 -13.36
CA ARG A 240 -0.53 -4.61 -12.23
C ARG A 240 -1.73 -3.83 -12.72
N TYR A 241 -2.92 -4.11 -12.16
CA TYR A 241 -4.13 -3.37 -12.48
C TYR A 241 -4.40 -2.33 -11.40
N TYR A 242 -4.86 -1.16 -11.80
CA TYR A 242 -5.21 -0.06 -10.90
C TYR A 242 -6.64 -0.18 -10.37
N ARG A 243 -7.31 -1.26 -10.69
CA ARG A 243 -8.68 -1.64 -10.28
C ARG A 243 -8.72 -3.09 -9.83
N SER A 244 -9.74 -3.44 -9.07
CA SER A 244 -9.99 -4.83 -8.68
C SER A 244 -10.38 -5.69 -9.88
N LEU A 245 -10.04 -6.98 -9.85
CA LEU A 245 -10.26 -7.94 -10.94
C LEU A 245 -11.56 -8.73 -10.87
N GLY A 246 -12.47 -8.37 -9.98
CA GLY A 246 -13.78 -8.99 -9.86
C GLY A 246 -13.98 -9.79 -8.58
N LYS A 247 -15.23 -10.13 -8.28
CA LYS A 247 -15.63 -10.73 -7.00
C LYS A 247 -15.11 -12.16 -6.81
N GLU A 248 -15.01 -12.92 -7.88
CA GLU A 248 -14.49 -14.28 -7.88
C GLU A 248 -13.00 -14.39 -7.52
N LYS A 249 -12.33 -13.25 -7.48
CA LYS A 249 -10.92 -13.13 -7.09
C LYS A 249 -10.77 -12.47 -5.72
N GLU A 250 -11.83 -12.37 -4.97
CA GLU A 250 -11.77 -11.80 -3.63
C GLU A 250 -10.89 -12.64 -2.73
N TYR A 251 -10.08 -11.93 -1.97
CA TYR A 251 -9.27 -12.44 -0.92
C TYR A 251 -9.58 -11.69 0.36
N PHE A 252 -9.60 -12.44 1.44
CA PHE A 252 -9.91 -11.91 2.72
C PHE A 252 -8.70 -11.97 3.64
N VAL A 253 -8.29 -10.82 4.15
CA VAL A 253 -7.25 -10.73 5.17
C VAL A 253 -7.90 -10.65 6.54
N PRO A 254 -7.69 -11.64 7.41
CA PRO A 254 -8.18 -11.59 8.77
C PRO A 254 -7.62 -10.35 9.48
N ASN A 255 -8.47 -9.61 10.15
CA ASN A 255 -8.07 -8.43 10.89
C ASN A 255 -8.17 -8.72 12.38
N GLN A 256 -7.06 -8.52 13.11
CA GLN A 256 -6.98 -8.63 14.56
C GLN A 256 -7.55 -9.93 15.13
N GLY A 257 -7.33 -11.04 14.47
CA GLY A 257 -7.79 -12.37 14.90
C GLY A 257 -9.30 -12.57 14.88
N LYS A 258 -10.06 -11.65 14.30
CA LYS A 258 -11.50 -11.82 14.10
C LYS A 258 -11.76 -12.82 13.00
N ASP A 259 -12.86 -13.59 13.17
CA ASP A 259 -13.31 -14.52 12.15
C ASP A 259 -13.53 -13.78 10.80
N PRO A 260 -12.94 -14.28 9.72
CA PRO A 260 -13.18 -13.76 8.38
C PRO A 260 -14.66 -13.58 8.03
N GLU A 261 -15.51 -14.48 8.42
CA GLU A 261 -16.94 -14.40 8.17
C GLU A 261 -17.65 -13.28 8.94
N SER A 262 -17.07 -12.85 10.05
CA SER A 262 -17.61 -11.76 10.86
C SER A 262 -17.30 -10.38 10.29
N ILE A 263 -16.38 -10.28 9.33
CA ILE A 263 -16.01 -9.02 8.73
C ILE A 263 -16.99 -8.64 7.62
N ASN A 264 -17.40 -7.37 7.66
CA ASN A 264 -18.23 -6.79 6.62
C ASN A 264 -17.63 -7.10 5.23
N PRO A 265 -18.39 -7.65 4.28
CA PRO A 265 -17.93 -7.91 2.90
C PRO A 265 -17.24 -6.72 2.22
N ARG A 266 -17.45 -5.50 2.70
CA ARG A 266 -16.77 -4.28 2.24
C ARG A 266 -15.26 -4.29 2.42
N TYR A 267 -14.75 -5.09 3.37
CA TYR A 267 -13.30 -5.17 3.65
C TYR A 267 -12.61 -6.33 2.96
N ARG A 268 -13.30 -7.03 2.08
CA ARG A 268 -12.67 -8.08 1.29
C ARG A 268 -11.71 -7.47 0.29
N ILE A 269 -10.48 -7.91 0.38
CA ILE A 269 -9.41 -7.49 -0.51
C ILE A 269 -9.46 -8.33 -1.76
N ARG A 270 -9.35 -7.68 -2.90
CA ARG A 270 -9.41 -8.33 -4.20
C ARG A 270 -8.05 -8.29 -4.86
N GLY A 271 -7.65 -9.39 -5.44
CA GLY A 271 -6.46 -9.46 -6.24
C GLY A 271 -6.53 -8.51 -7.43
N ASN A 272 -5.50 -7.72 -7.63
CA ASN A 272 -5.38 -6.76 -8.73
C ASN A 272 -4.03 -6.84 -9.46
N GLY A 273 -3.16 -7.76 -9.09
CA GLY A 273 -1.96 -8.15 -9.83
C GLY A 273 -2.14 -9.53 -10.47
N VAL A 274 -1.60 -9.71 -11.66
CA VAL A 274 -1.63 -10.98 -12.37
C VAL A 274 -0.24 -11.35 -12.81
N TRP A 275 0.31 -12.39 -12.21
CA TRP A 275 1.50 -13.04 -12.68
C TRP A 275 1.10 -14.21 -13.58
N GLN A 276 1.52 -14.18 -14.84
CA GLN A 276 1.37 -15.30 -15.76
C GLN A 276 2.74 -15.91 -16.02
N PHE A 277 2.84 -17.20 -15.88
CA PHE A 277 4.05 -17.95 -16.15
C PHE A 277 3.75 -19.13 -17.07
N ARG A 278 4.30 -19.10 -18.27
CA ARG A 278 4.22 -20.14 -19.30
C ARG A 278 5.63 -20.56 -19.68
N PRO A 279 6.25 -21.47 -18.92
CA PRO A 279 7.63 -21.84 -19.14
C PRO A 279 7.81 -22.51 -20.51
N ASN A 280 8.85 -22.12 -21.21
CA ASN A 280 9.30 -22.85 -22.39
C ASN A 280 10.05 -24.11 -21.93
N LEU A 281 9.45 -25.26 -22.18
CA LEU A 281 9.94 -26.56 -21.73
C LEU A 281 10.80 -27.28 -22.77
N THR A 282 11.44 -26.57 -23.69
CA THR A 282 12.44 -27.17 -24.59
C THR A 282 13.75 -27.46 -23.85
N PRO A 283 14.58 -28.41 -24.28
CA PRO A 283 15.82 -28.81 -23.57
C PRO A 283 16.76 -27.64 -23.29
N THR A 284 16.82 -26.64 -24.15
CA THR A 284 17.65 -25.45 -23.96
C THR A 284 17.09 -24.46 -22.96
N SER A 285 15.77 -24.31 -22.91
CA SER A 285 15.09 -23.34 -22.00
C SER A 285 14.71 -23.95 -20.66
N PHE A 286 14.55 -25.26 -20.58
CA PHE A 286 14.10 -25.94 -19.36
C PHE A 286 14.96 -25.62 -18.13
N PRO A 287 16.32 -25.66 -18.21
CA PRO A 287 17.15 -25.31 -17.06
C PRO A 287 17.01 -23.84 -16.61
N GLU A 288 16.54 -22.96 -17.49
CA GLU A 288 16.39 -21.53 -17.20
C GLU A 288 15.10 -21.19 -16.45
N VAL A 289 14.10 -22.06 -16.50
CA VAL A 289 12.75 -21.81 -15.98
C VAL A 289 12.38 -22.67 -14.78
N VAL A 290 13.19 -23.69 -14.46
CA VAL A 290 12.94 -24.64 -13.38
C VAL A 290 13.71 -24.25 -12.13
N TYR A 291 13.03 -24.18 -11.00
CA TYR A 291 13.66 -23.90 -9.70
C TYR A 291 14.47 -25.11 -9.18
N GLU A 292 13.90 -26.30 -9.32
CA GLU A 292 14.55 -27.57 -8.94
C GLU A 292 14.05 -28.69 -9.86
N CYS A 293 14.92 -29.63 -10.18
CA CYS A 293 14.63 -30.76 -11.04
C CYS A 293 15.33 -32.01 -10.52
N VAL A 294 14.59 -33.11 -10.34
CA VAL A 294 15.13 -34.43 -9.98
C VAL A 294 14.54 -35.47 -10.91
N ASN A 295 15.40 -36.25 -11.54
CA ASN A 295 15.07 -37.36 -12.45
C ASN A 295 14.07 -36.95 -13.54
N ALA A 296 14.13 -35.71 -14.04
CA ALA A 296 13.24 -35.22 -15.10
C ALA A 296 14.04 -34.55 -16.20
N LEU A 297 13.53 -34.64 -17.42
CA LEU A 297 14.12 -34.00 -18.59
C LEU A 297 13.02 -33.45 -19.51
N ALA A 298 13.38 -32.47 -20.31
CA ALA A 298 12.52 -31.89 -21.32
C ALA A 298 12.84 -32.45 -22.72
N THR A 299 11.84 -32.60 -23.56
CA THR A 299 11.98 -33.00 -24.96
C THR A 299 11.93 -31.79 -25.91
N PRO A 300 12.39 -31.90 -27.16
CA PRO A 300 12.26 -30.82 -28.13
C PRO A 300 10.83 -30.32 -28.38
N GLN A 301 9.83 -31.17 -28.07
CA GLN A 301 8.40 -30.84 -28.21
C GLN A 301 7.86 -30.14 -26.95
N GLY A 302 8.68 -29.81 -25.98
CA GLY A 302 8.24 -29.16 -24.74
C GLY A 302 7.48 -30.10 -23.79
N ILE A 303 7.83 -31.38 -23.81
CA ILE A 303 7.24 -32.39 -22.90
C ILE A 303 8.25 -32.72 -21.83
N VAL A 304 7.81 -32.70 -20.56
CA VAL A 304 8.60 -33.15 -19.41
C VAL A 304 8.31 -34.63 -19.15
N ARG A 305 9.38 -35.41 -18.99
CA ARG A 305 9.35 -36.87 -18.75
C ARG A 305 10.34 -37.25 -17.66
N SER A 306 10.21 -38.47 -17.15
CA SER A 306 11.26 -39.10 -16.31
C SER A 306 12.54 -39.30 -17.11
N ALA A 307 13.68 -39.00 -16.52
CA ALA A 307 14.99 -39.35 -17.10
C ALA A 307 15.26 -40.86 -16.94
N ARG A 308 14.78 -41.46 -15.86
CA ARG A 308 14.85 -42.89 -15.57
C ARG A 308 13.48 -43.37 -15.06
N PHE A 309 13.05 -44.53 -15.53
CA PHE A 309 11.83 -45.16 -15.05
C PHE A 309 12.03 -45.89 -13.69
N GLY A 310 10.94 -46.15 -12.98
CA GLY A 310 10.99 -46.80 -11.67
C GLY A 310 11.42 -45.92 -10.51
N GLU A 311 11.79 -44.67 -10.79
CA GLU A 311 12.20 -43.69 -9.80
C GLU A 311 11.25 -42.49 -9.85
N VAL A 312 10.96 -41.92 -8.69
CA VAL A 312 10.15 -40.70 -8.60
C VAL A 312 10.90 -39.52 -9.22
N SER A 313 10.18 -38.79 -10.06
CA SER A 313 10.67 -37.57 -10.71
C SER A 313 9.91 -36.37 -10.17
N HIS A 314 10.56 -35.22 -10.10
CA HIS A 314 9.87 -33.98 -9.88
C HIS A 314 10.51 -32.77 -10.54
N VAL A 315 9.68 -31.78 -10.83
CA VAL A 315 10.07 -30.47 -11.32
C VAL A 315 9.35 -29.43 -10.46
N ILE A 316 10.10 -28.47 -9.94
CA ILE A 316 9.58 -27.38 -9.12
C ILE A 316 9.72 -26.07 -9.88
N PHE A 317 8.63 -25.33 -9.94
CA PHE A 317 8.60 -23.92 -10.38
C PHE A 317 8.41 -23.03 -9.17
N LYS A 318 9.07 -21.88 -9.14
CA LYS A 318 8.91 -20.86 -8.11
C LYS A 318 8.16 -19.68 -8.68
N VAL A 319 7.07 -19.30 -8.06
CA VAL A 319 6.41 -18.03 -8.25
C VAL A 319 6.73 -17.17 -7.03
N GLN A 320 7.53 -16.15 -7.23
CA GLN A 320 7.86 -15.15 -6.23
C GLN A 320 7.57 -13.81 -6.86
N GLY A 321 6.44 -13.25 -6.49
CA GLY A 321 5.95 -12.02 -7.03
C GLY A 321 6.24 -10.84 -6.12
N ALA A 322 6.01 -9.66 -6.66
CA ALA A 322 6.18 -8.40 -5.97
C ALA A 322 5.23 -8.22 -4.78
N ASN A 323 4.16 -9.00 -4.69
CA ASN A 323 3.05 -8.74 -3.80
C ASN A 323 2.44 -10.04 -3.24
N ILE A 324 1.61 -9.89 -2.23
CA ILE A 324 0.99 -11.02 -1.54
C ILE A 324 0.08 -11.81 -2.46
N VAL A 325 0.27 -13.12 -2.50
CA VAL A 325 -0.54 -14.05 -3.29
C VAL A 325 -1.94 -14.17 -2.70
N THR A 326 -2.96 -14.02 -3.54
CA THR A 326 -4.37 -14.19 -3.17
C THR A 326 -4.96 -15.49 -3.68
N SER A 327 -4.58 -15.93 -4.87
CA SER A 327 -5.01 -17.19 -5.45
C SER A 327 -4.04 -17.62 -6.56
N GLN A 328 -4.10 -18.90 -6.92
CA GLN A 328 -3.30 -19.44 -8.02
C GLN A 328 -4.11 -20.42 -8.85
N LEU A 329 -3.91 -20.39 -10.16
CA LEU A 329 -4.52 -21.30 -11.11
C LEU A 329 -3.41 -22.01 -11.88
N ILE A 330 -3.37 -23.33 -11.74
CA ILE A 330 -2.39 -24.20 -12.40
C ILE A 330 -3.10 -24.99 -13.48
N ARG A 331 -2.63 -24.85 -14.72
CA ARG A 331 -3.10 -25.63 -15.87
C ARG A 331 -1.95 -26.41 -16.48
N ALA A 332 -2.21 -27.63 -16.92
CA ALA A 332 -1.24 -28.43 -17.67
C ALA A 332 -1.96 -29.54 -18.43
N LYS A 333 -1.27 -30.16 -19.38
CA LYS A 333 -1.64 -31.44 -19.97
C LYS A 333 -0.80 -32.54 -19.35
N ALA A 334 -1.42 -33.62 -18.98
CA ALA A 334 -0.79 -34.80 -18.40
C ALA A 334 -1.18 -36.05 -19.17
N PHE A 335 -0.26 -36.98 -19.27
CA PHE A 335 -0.47 -38.30 -19.83
C PHE A 335 0.15 -39.35 -18.90
N ARG A 336 -0.57 -40.42 -18.61
CA ARG A 336 -0.03 -41.64 -18.01
C ARG A 336 -0.59 -42.89 -18.72
N LYS A 337 0.26 -43.83 -18.94
CA LYS A 337 -0.04 -44.98 -19.78
C LYS A 337 -0.71 -46.12 -19.03
N THR A 338 -0.33 -46.35 -17.80
CA THR A 338 -0.83 -47.46 -16.98
C THR A 338 -1.29 -47.01 -15.59
N SER A 339 -1.93 -47.91 -14.84
CA SER A 339 -2.30 -47.64 -13.44
C SER A 339 -1.10 -47.59 -12.48
N ASP A 340 0.04 -48.17 -12.88
CA ASP A 340 1.27 -48.17 -12.09
C ASP A 340 1.99 -46.85 -12.17
N ASP A 341 1.67 -46.01 -13.19
CA ASP A 341 2.19 -44.68 -13.38
C ASP A 341 1.36 -43.67 -12.56
N TRP A 342 1.96 -42.57 -12.13
CA TRP A 342 1.17 -41.54 -11.46
C TRP A 342 1.74 -40.14 -11.69
N ILE A 343 0.88 -39.12 -11.52
CA ILE A 343 1.23 -37.69 -11.60
C ILE A 343 0.49 -36.99 -10.46
N ALA A 344 1.21 -36.15 -9.74
CA ALA A 344 0.64 -35.30 -8.68
C ALA A 344 1.21 -33.89 -8.75
N ILE A 345 0.43 -32.92 -8.30
CA ILE A 345 0.88 -31.54 -8.08
C ILE A 345 0.78 -31.24 -6.59
N SER A 346 1.82 -30.66 -6.06
CA SER A 346 1.83 -30.15 -4.68
C SER A 346 2.34 -28.71 -4.68
N VAL A 347 1.86 -27.91 -3.73
CA VAL A 347 2.32 -26.54 -3.51
C VAL A 347 2.94 -26.40 -2.13
N SER A 348 3.88 -25.45 -2.03
CA SER A 348 4.50 -25.10 -0.76
C SER A 348 4.59 -23.57 -0.65
N THR A 349 4.07 -23.05 0.46
CA THR A 349 4.22 -21.67 0.90
C THR A 349 5.27 -21.53 2.01
N THR A 350 5.94 -22.64 2.32
CA THR A 350 6.91 -22.77 3.41
C THR A 350 8.35 -23.00 2.90
N ALA A 351 8.68 -22.41 1.75
CA ALA A 351 9.98 -22.58 1.08
C ALA A 351 10.42 -24.05 0.91
N GLY A 352 9.45 -24.95 0.60
CA GLY A 352 9.70 -26.36 0.35
C GLY A 352 9.74 -27.25 1.62
N ARG A 353 9.51 -26.70 2.81
CA ARG A 353 9.56 -27.47 4.08
C ARG A 353 8.34 -28.37 4.26
N THR A 354 7.17 -27.87 3.90
CA THR A 354 5.93 -28.64 3.85
C THR A 354 5.30 -28.53 2.47
N TRP A 355 4.61 -29.57 2.07
CA TRP A 355 3.97 -29.67 0.79
C TRP A 355 2.53 -30.12 0.94
N GLN A 356 1.60 -29.35 0.35
CA GLN A 356 0.21 -29.71 0.26
C GLN A 356 -0.09 -30.26 -1.15
N ARG A 357 -0.61 -31.49 -1.23
CA ARG A 357 -1.03 -32.07 -2.51
C ARG A 357 -2.34 -31.43 -2.94
N VAL A 358 -2.38 -30.90 -4.16
CA VAL A 358 -3.54 -30.20 -4.74
C VAL A 358 -4.13 -30.91 -5.95
N TYR A 359 -3.37 -31.87 -6.51
CA TYR A 359 -3.85 -32.70 -7.60
C TYR A 359 -3.16 -34.06 -7.58
N GLU A 360 -3.92 -35.09 -7.96
CA GLU A 360 -3.42 -36.44 -8.27
C GLU A 360 -4.19 -37.02 -9.46
N SER A 361 -3.50 -37.62 -10.41
CA SER A 361 -4.10 -38.18 -11.59
C SER A 361 -4.96 -39.40 -11.25
N SER A 362 -6.23 -39.39 -11.62
CA SER A 362 -7.19 -40.45 -11.30
C SER A 362 -7.43 -41.46 -12.44
N SER A 363 -7.11 -41.08 -13.70
CA SER A 363 -7.38 -41.88 -14.89
C SER A 363 -6.13 -42.13 -15.70
N VAL A 364 -6.10 -43.25 -16.44
CA VAL A 364 -5.09 -43.55 -17.44
C VAL A 364 -5.45 -42.82 -18.75
N GLY A 365 -4.43 -42.46 -19.53
CA GLY A 365 -4.57 -41.71 -20.76
C GLY A 365 -4.24 -40.22 -20.59
N GLU A 366 -4.70 -39.41 -21.52
CA GLU A 366 -4.54 -37.96 -21.48
C GLU A 366 -5.55 -37.30 -20.50
N SER A 367 -5.10 -36.33 -19.78
CA SER A 367 -5.95 -35.52 -18.88
C SER A 367 -5.56 -34.04 -18.92
N GLN A 368 -6.55 -33.19 -18.73
CA GLN A 368 -6.35 -31.74 -18.54
C GLN A 368 -6.31 -31.45 -17.05
N ILE A 369 -5.26 -30.81 -16.61
CA ILE A 369 -5.15 -30.34 -15.22
C ILE A 369 -5.65 -28.92 -15.15
N ASN A 370 -6.49 -28.65 -14.15
CA ASN A 370 -7.00 -27.31 -13.86
C ASN A 370 -7.24 -27.17 -12.34
N CYS A 371 -6.22 -26.72 -11.62
CA CYS A 371 -6.27 -26.55 -10.16
C CYS A 371 -6.47 -25.08 -9.82
N CYS A 372 -7.55 -24.75 -9.13
CA CYS A 372 -7.80 -23.41 -8.60
C CYS A 372 -7.54 -23.44 -7.09
N LEU A 373 -6.54 -22.69 -6.66
CA LEU A 373 -6.03 -22.64 -5.29
C LEU A 373 -6.32 -21.28 -4.70
N ILE A 374 -6.90 -21.26 -3.50
CA ILE A 374 -7.15 -20.07 -2.70
C ILE A 374 -6.50 -20.27 -1.33
N ASP A 375 -7.07 -21.12 -0.51
CA ASP A 375 -6.64 -21.35 0.87
C ASP A 375 -5.20 -21.89 0.96
N GLU A 376 -4.77 -22.64 -0.04
CA GLU A 376 -3.45 -23.26 -0.09
C GLU A 376 -2.30 -22.27 -0.31
N VAL A 377 -2.60 -21.10 -0.90
CA VAL A 377 -1.57 -20.13 -1.33
C VAL A 377 -1.78 -18.72 -0.78
N ASN A 378 -2.97 -18.46 -0.28
CA ASN A 378 -3.40 -17.15 0.17
C ASN A 378 -2.51 -16.62 1.31
N GLY A 379 -2.07 -15.34 1.20
CA GLY A 379 -1.25 -14.69 2.21
C GLY A 379 0.25 -14.98 2.11
N SER A 380 0.70 -15.74 1.10
CA SER A 380 2.12 -16.03 0.91
C SER A 380 2.82 -14.99 0.03
N ASP A 381 4.12 -14.81 0.25
CA ASP A 381 5.00 -14.00 -0.61
C ASP A 381 5.58 -14.80 -1.78
N ALA A 382 5.63 -16.11 -1.66
CA ALA A 382 6.13 -17.02 -2.68
C ALA A 382 5.44 -18.38 -2.62
N VAL A 383 5.27 -19.01 -3.76
CA VAL A 383 4.72 -20.36 -3.89
C VAL A 383 5.66 -21.22 -4.72
N LEU A 384 6.03 -22.37 -4.19
CA LEU A 384 6.68 -23.43 -4.95
C LEU A 384 5.61 -24.37 -5.48
N VAL A 385 5.61 -24.64 -6.78
CA VAL A 385 4.70 -25.56 -7.45
C VAL A 385 5.50 -26.77 -7.93
N ARG A 386 5.24 -27.94 -7.34
CA ARG A 386 5.94 -29.18 -7.65
C ARG A 386 5.06 -30.14 -8.42
N PHE A 387 5.50 -30.46 -9.62
CA PHE A 387 4.96 -31.57 -10.40
C PHE A 387 5.80 -32.81 -10.09
N SER A 388 5.17 -33.81 -9.46
CA SER A 388 5.80 -35.10 -9.13
C SER A 388 5.19 -36.19 -9.97
N PHE A 389 5.99 -37.13 -10.44
CA PHE A 389 5.50 -38.21 -11.29
C PHE A 389 6.40 -39.44 -11.24
N LEU A 390 5.81 -40.60 -11.54
CA LEU A 390 6.49 -41.88 -11.66
C LEU A 390 6.13 -42.54 -12.97
N ALA A 391 7.11 -42.80 -13.82
CA ALA A 391 7.01 -43.71 -14.94
C ALA A 391 7.46 -45.10 -14.50
N ALA A 392 6.56 -46.04 -14.38
CA ALA A 392 6.84 -47.30 -13.71
C ALA A 392 7.72 -48.26 -14.56
N LYS A 393 7.53 -48.31 -15.88
CA LYS A 393 8.16 -49.29 -16.76
C LYS A 393 8.95 -48.70 -17.93
N ASN A 394 8.58 -47.51 -18.39
CA ASN A 394 9.26 -46.82 -19.49
C ASN A 394 9.21 -45.32 -19.24
N VAL A 395 10.26 -44.61 -19.56
CA VAL A 395 10.34 -43.15 -19.41
C VAL A 395 9.28 -42.39 -20.20
N GLU A 396 8.70 -42.98 -21.24
CA GLU A 396 7.63 -42.41 -22.05
C GLU A 396 6.21 -42.68 -21.49
N ASP A 397 6.08 -43.47 -20.45
CA ASP A 397 4.78 -43.82 -19.86
C ASP A 397 4.13 -42.64 -19.12
N VAL A 398 4.92 -41.57 -18.83
CA VAL A 398 4.42 -40.32 -18.23
C VAL A 398 4.91 -39.13 -19.02
N ALA A 399 3.99 -38.18 -19.24
CA ALA A 399 4.30 -36.91 -19.92
C ALA A 399 3.52 -35.76 -19.29
N ILE A 400 4.19 -34.61 -19.12
CA ILE A 400 3.58 -33.34 -18.70
C ILE A 400 3.97 -32.27 -19.70
N SER A 401 3.00 -31.45 -20.13
CA SER A 401 3.23 -30.39 -21.10
C SER A 401 2.25 -29.22 -20.91
N ASN A 402 2.47 -28.14 -21.63
CA ASN A 402 1.59 -26.95 -21.62
C ASN A 402 1.32 -26.43 -20.19
N ILE A 403 2.37 -26.35 -19.40
CA ILE A 403 2.26 -25.80 -18.04
C ILE A 403 1.99 -24.31 -18.13
N GLU A 404 0.94 -23.88 -17.43
CA GLU A 404 0.60 -22.47 -17.21
C GLU A 404 0.29 -22.27 -15.72
N ILE A 405 0.93 -21.30 -15.11
CA ILE A 405 0.68 -20.91 -13.72
C ILE A 405 0.26 -19.43 -13.74
N GLU A 406 -1.01 -19.16 -13.40
CA GLU A 406 -1.53 -17.82 -13.22
C GLU A 406 -1.69 -17.56 -11.73
N THR A 407 -0.96 -16.57 -11.21
CA THR A 407 -1.01 -16.20 -9.79
C THR A 407 -1.62 -14.82 -9.66
N ARG A 408 -2.62 -14.71 -8.83
CA ARG A 408 -3.23 -13.42 -8.45
C ARG A 408 -2.56 -12.90 -7.21
N THR A 409 -2.29 -11.59 -7.20
CA THR A 409 -1.66 -10.92 -6.07
C THR A 409 -2.46 -9.69 -5.67
N MET A 410 -2.32 -9.31 -4.40
CA MET A 410 -2.85 -8.07 -3.87
C MET A 410 -1.76 -7.01 -3.91
N LEU A 411 -2.09 -5.83 -4.40
CA LEU A 411 -1.20 -4.68 -4.40
C LEU A 411 -1.98 -3.39 -4.13
N ASN A 412 -1.29 -2.41 -3.59
CA ASN A 412 -1.85 -1.09 -3.37
C ASN A 412 -1.85 -0.30 -4.69
N SER A 413 -3.01 -0.19 -5.32
CA SER A 413 -3.15 0.49 -6.61
C SER A 413 -2.82 1.99 -6.57
N LYS A 414 -2.83 2.60 -5.39
CA LYS A 414 -2.60 4.04 -5.22
C LYS A 414 -1.13 4.47 -5.32
N THR A 415 -0.21 3.53 -5.07
CA THR A 415 1.23 3.79 -5.05
C THR A 415 1.97 3.23 -6.25
N GLN A 416 1.24 2.64 -7.19
CA GLN A 416 1.84 2.21 -8.44
C GLN A 416 2.27 3.40 -9.29
N PRO A 417 3.20 3.20 -10.23
CA PRO A 417 3.62 4.23 -11.17
C PRO A 417 2.42 4.87 -11.87
N GLN A 418 2.18 6.15 -11.63
CA GLN A 418 1.06 6.90 -12.19
C GLN A 418 1.44 7.58 -13.51
N LEU A 419 0.43 7.99 -14.26
CA LEU A 419 0.55 8.91 -15.38
C LEU A 419 -0.29 10.16 -15.08
N ARG A 420 0.14 11.31 -15.63
CA ARG A 420 -0.58 12.58 -15.58
C ARG A 420 -0.69 13.19 -16.96
N LEU A 421 -1.54 14.16 -17.14
CA LEU A 421 -1.66 14.89 -18.39
C LEU A 421 -0.32 15.46 -18.86
N GLY A 422 -0.12 15.47 -20.15
CA GLY A 422 1.10 15.93 -20.79
C GLY A 422 2.20 14.87 -20.81
N GLN A 423 3.44 15.31 -20.84
CA GLN A 423 4.58 14.40 -20.93
C GLN A 423 4.92 13.81 -19.57
N ASN A 424 5.10 12.50 -19.52
CA ASN A 424 5.56 11.72 -18.38
C ASN A 424 6.89 11.08 -18.71
N THR A 425 7.82 11.09 -17.78
CA THR A 425 9.08 10.35 -17.91
C THR A 425 8.95 9.02 -17.18
N VAL A 426 9.22 7.95 -17.87
CA VAL A 426 9.28 6.58 -17.32
C VAL A 426 10.75 6.20 -17.17
N PHE A 427 11.10 5.68 -16.02
CA PHE A 427 12.42 5.13 -15.72
C PHE A 427 12.29 3.62 -15.48
N VAL A 428 13.12 2.84 -16.16
CA VAL A 428 13.18 1.38 -16.01
C VAL A 428 14.60 0.98 -15.65
N ASP A 429 14.70 0.15 -14.61
CA ASP A 429 15.96 -0.40 -14.14
C ASP A 429 15.76 -1.81 -13.60
N VAL A 430 16.86 -2.49 -13.29
CA VAL A 430 16.89 -3.78 -12.62
C VAL A 430 17.89 -3.73 -11.48
N GLY A 431 17.57 -4.43 -10.40
CA GLY A 431 18.47 -4.52 -9.25
C GLY A 431 19.49 -5.65 -9.38
N GLU A 432 20.22 -5.87 -8.29
CA GLU A 432 21.15 -6.99 -8.20
C GLU A 432 20.45 -8.32 -8.47
N PRO A 433 21.14 -9.27 -9.12
CA PRO A 433 20.60 -10.60 -9.38
C PRO A 433 20.54 -11.43 -8.10
N THR A 434 19.51 -11.18 -7.32
CA THR A 434 19.24 -11.89 -6.06
C THR A 434 17.89 -12.58 -6.09
N ASP A 435 17.77 -13.64 -5.34
CA ASP A 435 16.54 -14.32 -5.01
C ASP A 435 16.42 -14.41 -3.49
N THR A 436 15.23 -14.68 -2.98
CA THR A 436 14.92 -14.59 -1.55
C THR A 436 14.28 -15.85 -1.04
N VAL A 437 14.72 -16.30 0.15
CA VAL A 437 14.00 -17.28 0.98
C VAL A 437 13.35 -16.50 2.12
N MET A 438 12.01 -16.47 2.12
CA MET A 438 11.20 -15.84 3.16
C MET A 438 10.65 -16.90 4.10
N ILE A 439 10.82 -16.69 5.40
CA ILE A 439 10.21 -17.49 6.46
C ILE A 439 9.48 -16.55 7.41
N TRP A 440 8.16 -16.67 7.41
CA TRP A 440 7.30 -15.89 8.28
C TRP A 440 6.18 -16.77 8.83
N PRO A 441 6.50 -17.61 9.83
CA PRO A 441 5.54 -18.56 10.35
C PRO A 441 4.47 -17.89 11.19
N ASP A 442 3.25 -18.39 11.11
CA ASP A 442 2.20 -18.05 12.05
C ASP A 442 2.41 -18.81 13.37
N ILE A 443 2.47 -18.06 14.48
CA ILE A 443 2.62 -18.62 15.82
C ILE A 443 1.29 -19.08 16.41
N GLN A 444 0.14 -18.74 15.81
CA GLN A 444 -1.19 -19.13 16.29
C GLN A 444 -1.40 -20.65 16.37
N GLY A 445 -0.64 -21.38 15.59
CA GLY A 445 -0.65 -22.83 15.63
C GLY A 445 0.75 -23.38 15.88
N GLU A 446 0.88 -24.70 15.87
CA GLU A 446 2.20 -25.33 15.98
C GLU A 446 3.00 -25.30 14.66
N ASN A 447 2.47 -24.65 13.62
CA ASN A 447 3.07 -24.63 12.29
C ASN A 447 4.46 -23.98 12.27
N TYR A 448 4.76 -23.06 13.20
CA TYR A 448 6.09 -22.48 13.31
C TYR A 448 7.16 -23.56 13.52
N ARG A 449 6.83 -24.71 14.14
CA ARG A 449 7.75 -25.83 14.35
C ARG A 449 8.23 -26.48 13.06
N ASN A 450 7.50 -26.30 11.96
CA ASN A 450 7.96 -26.77 10.65
C ASN A 450 9.24 -26.05 10.19
N TYR A 451 9.55 -24.91 10.79
CA TYR A 451 10.71 -24.09 10.45
C TYR A 451 11.83 -24.17 11.50
N VAL A 452 11.51 -24.68 12.70
CA VAL A 452 12.46 -24.75 13.83
C VAL A 452 13.44 -25.90 13.65
N ALA A 453 14.72 -25.61 13.74
CA ALA A 453 15.79 -26.63 13.75
C ALA A 453 16.03 -27.19 15.16
N ALA A 454 15.88 -26.35 16.18
CA ALA A 454 15.97 -26.73 17.58
C ALA A 454 15.16 -25.76 18.45
N GLU A 455 14.56 -26.30 19.51
CA GLU A 455 13.89 -25.52 20.53
C GLU A 455 14.14 -26.05 21.92
N LYS A 456 14.09 -25.15 22.90
CA LYS A 456 14.22 -25.49 24.32
C LYS A 456 13.31 -24.61 25.15
N ASN A 457 12.59 -25.20 26.09
CA ASN A 457 11.80 -24.48 27.11
C ASN A 457 10.78 -23.47 26.52
N ILE A 458 10.16 -23.81 25.37
CA ILE A 458 9.19 -22.97 24.67
C ILE A 458 7.78 -23.49 24.87
N ALA A 459 6.89 -22.63 25.36
CA ALA A 459 5.46 -22.78 25.33
C ALA A 459 4.81 -21.77 24.38
N THR A 460 3.62 -22.08 23.89
CA THR A 460 2.85 -21.24 23.00
C THR A 460 1.41 -21.11 23.47
N GLU A 461 0.81 -19.97 23.17
CA GLU A 461 -0.62 -19.73 23.32
C GLU A 461 -1.16 -19.22 21.99
N ALA A 462 -2.15 -19.93 21.41
CA ALA A 462 -2.58 -19.69 20.04
C ALA A 462 -3.38 -18.39 19.87
N ALA A 463 -4.11 -17.98 20.88
CA ALA A 463 -5.01 -16.83 20.77
C ALA A 463 -4.88 -15.89 21.99
N HIS A 464 -3.66 -15.52 22.33
CA HIS A 464 -3.42 -14.58 23.42
C HIS A 464 -4.18 -13.27 23.22
N LYS A 465 -4.99 -12.88 24.23
CA LYS A 465 -5.93 -11.75 24.12
C LYS A 465 -6.88 -11.82 22.93
N GLY A 466 -7.14 -13.03 22.42
CA GLY A 466 -8.13 -13.29 21.39
C GLY A 466 -7.68 -13.03 19.94
N TRP A 467 -6.42 -12.71 19.69
CA TRP A 467 -5.99 -12.36 18.33
C TRP A 467 -4.51 -12.55 18.00
N HIS A 468 -3.67 -12.94 18.94
CA HIS A 468 -2.23 -13.20 18.68
C HIS A 468 -1.83 -14.61 19.06
N GLY A 469 -1.03 -15.23 18.21
CA GLY A 469 -0.14 -16.29 18.65
C GLY A 469 1.04 -15.70 19.41
N VAL A 470 1.51 -16.39 20.43
CA VAL A 470 2.64 -15.95 21.25
C VAL A 470 3.49 -17.13 21.71
N MET A 471 4.81 -16.94 21.67
CA MET A 471 5.81 -17.85 22.26
C MET A 471 6.39 -17.24 23.54
N PHE A 472 6.62 -18.06 24.56
CA PHE A 472 7.19 -17.66 25.84
C PHE A 472 7.91 -18.80 26.51
N ALA A 473 8.70 -18.52 27.55
CA ALA A 473 9.38 -19.55 28.31
C ALA A 473 8.37 -20.39 29.12
N GLU A 474 8.40 -21.71 28.97
CA GLU A 474 7.56 -22.65 29.75
C GLU A 474 7.92 -22.64 31.23
N LYS A 475 9.25 -22.64 31.52
CA LYS A 475 9.79 -22.61 32.87
C LYS A 475 10.54 -21.30 33.10
N PRO A 476 10.20 -20.54 34.15
CA PRO A 476 10.93 -19.33 34.49
C PRO A 476 12.34 -19.62 34.98
N GLY A 477 13.24 -18.67 34.77
CA GLY A 477 14.63 -18.74 35.21
C GLY A 477 15.56 -19.61 34.39
N GLU A 478 15.02 -20.35 33.41
CA GLU A 478 15.79 -21.14 32.44
C GLU A 478 15.79 -20.45 31.09
N GLU A 479 16.90 -20.53 30.35
CA GLU A 479 16.92 -20.08 28.95
C GLU A 479 15.90 -20.85 28.13
N ALA A 480 15.09 -20.10 27.37
CA ALA A 480 14.19 -20.61 26.35
C ALA A 480 14.64 -20.11 24.97
N PHE A 481 14.61 -20.95 23.95
CA PHE A 481 14.96 -20.50 22.60
C PHE A 481 14.30 -21.31 21.50
N THR A 482 14.19 -20.67 20.32
CA THR A 482 13.96 -21.32 19.03
C THR A 482 15.12 -20.99 18.10
N ILE A 483 15.59 -21.99 17.34
CA ILE A 483 16.61 -21.83 16.29
C ILE A 483 15.98 -22.18 14.95
N TYR A 484 16.07 -21.26 14.02
CA TYR A 484 15.62 -21.43 12.65
C TYR A 484 16.84 -21.64 11.76
N ARG A 485 16.77 -22.64 10.89
CA ARG A 485 17.80 -22.95 9.92
C ARG A 485 17.33 -22.53 8.53
N VAL A 486 18.04 -21.62 7.90
CA VAL A 486 17.76 -21.20 6.52
C VAL A 486 18.91 -21.66 5.63
N VAL A 487 18.56 -22.46 4.62
CA VAL A 487 19.51 -22.94 3.61
C VAL A 487 19.12 -22.33 2.28
N THR A 488 20.09 -21.79 1.58
CA THR A 488 19.92 -21.20 0.26
C THR A 488 20.67 -22.01 -0.81
N PRO A 489 20.16 -22.05 -2.05
CA PRO A 489 20.82 -22.80 -3.12
C PRO A 489 22.17 -22.18 -3.54
N ARG A 490 22.42 -20.91 -3.16
CA ARG A 490 23.58 -20.12 -3.54
C ARG A 490 24.07 -19.26 -2.38
N PRO A 491 25.24 -18.60 -2.52
CA PRO A 491 25.79 -17.76 -1.47
C PRO A 491 24.84 -16.67 -1.01
N ILE A 492 24.71 -16.52 0.30
CA ILE A 492 23.88 -15.50 0.94
C ILE A 492 24.52 -14.14 0.73
N LYS A 493 23.70 -13.13 0.43
CA LYS A 493 24.09 -11.72 0.29
C LYS A 493 23.63 -10.85 1.44
N ARG A 494 22.45 -11.15 1.99
CA ARG A 494 21.84 -10.34 3.04
C ARG A 494 20.90 -11.20 3.87
N VAL A 495 20.87 -10.95 5.17
CA VAL A 495 19.88 -11.57 6.07
C VAL A 495 19.17 -10.47 6.81
N ILE A 496 17.84 -10.50 6.80
CA ILE A 496 16.98 -9.66 7.64
C ILE A 496 16.20 -10.60 8.54
N TYR A 497 16.26 -10.40 9.85
CA TYR A 497 15.48 -11.21 10.77
C TYR A 497 15.10 -10.45 12.03
N GLY A 498 13.99 -10.80 12.61
CA GLY A 498 13.44 -10.13 13.77
C GLY A 498 11.97 -10.45 13.98
N GLY A 499 11.25 -9.55 14.61
CA GLY A 499 9.84 -9.76 14.89
C GLY A 499 9.29 -8.73 15.87
N ARG A 500 8.22 -9.13 16.58
CA ARG A 500 7.62 -8.33 17.66
C ARG A 500 7.88 -8.99 19.00
N PHE A 501 8.43 -8.24 19.93
CA PHE A 501 8.96 -8.68 21.20
C PHE A 501 8.31 -7.91 22.36
N TYR A 502 8.01 -8.63 23.43
CA TYR A 502 7.40 -8.07 24.61
C TYR A 502 8.19 -8.46 25.85
N ASN A 503 8.71 -7.49 26.58
CA ASN A 503 9.43 -7.70 27.85
C ASN A 503 8.93 -6.71 28.88
N ARG A 504 8.17 -7.18 29.89
CA ARG A 504 7.50 -6.34 30.88
C ARG A 504 7.98 -6.60 32.31
N VAL A 505 8.91 -7.49 32.49
CA VAL A 505 9.38 -7.87 33.83
C VAL A 505 10.83 -7.49 34.04
N PRO A 506 11.20 -6.97 35.23
CA PRO A 506 12.59 -6.74 35.59
C PRO A 506 13.41 -8.01 35.40
N ASN A 507 14.64 -7.87 34.89
CA ASN A 507 15.56 -8.96 34.58
C ASN A 507 15.07 -9.96 33.50
N GLY A 508 13.99 -9.65 32.79
CA GLY A 508 13.59 -10.34 31.58
C GLY A 508 14.52 -9.92 30.43
N GLN A 509 14.82 -10.86 29.54
CA GLN A 509 15.72 -10.61 28.40
C GLN A 509 15.23 -11.34 27.16
N ILE A 510 15.24 -10.65 26.04
CA ILE A 510 15.06 -11.23 24.70
C ILE A 510 16.29 -10.90 23.88
N SER A 511 16.88 -11.90 23.21
CA SER A 511 18.09 -11.72 22.43
C SER A 511 17.98 -12.42 21.08
N LEU A 512 18.53 -11.76 20.07
CA LEU A 512 18.67 -12.28 18.71
C LEU A 512 20.14 -12.60 18.43
N PHE A 513 20.39 -13.80 17.90
CA PHE A 513 21.72 -14.26 17.54
C PHE A 513 21.71 -14.87 16.15
N HIS A 514 22.86 -14.81 15.49
CA HIS A 514 23.09 -15.58 14.27
C HIS A 514 24.33 -16.46 14.35
N SER A 515 24.40 -17.44 13.46
CA SER A 515 25.57 -18.29 13.27
C SER A 515 25.69 -18.72 11.80
N PHE A 516 26.88 -18.62 11.24
CA PHE A 516 27.22 -19.11 9.89
C PHE A 516 28.09 -20.39 9.91
N ASP A 517 28.40 -20.93 11.08
CA ASP A 517 29.27 -22.12 11.27
C ASP A 517 28.51 -23.34 11.84
N GLY A 518 27.23 -23.40 11.61
CA GLY A 518 26.38 -24.51 12.06
C GLY A 518 26.10 -24.52 13.56
N GLY A 519 26.24 -23.36 14.22
CA GLY A 519 25.98 -23.19 15.65
C GLY A 519 27.19 -23.42 16.55
N ALA A 520 28.39 -23.52 15.98
CA ALA A 520 29.63 -23.64 16.75
C ALA A 520 29.96 -22.32 17.49
N THR A 521 29.70 -21.19 16.83
CA THR A 521 29.74 -19.85 17.42
C THR A 521 28.47 -19.07 17.17
N TRP A 522 28.17 -18.14 18.07
CA TRP A 522 26.95 -17.31 18.00
C TRP A 522 27.31 -15.85 18.23
N ASP A 523 26.96 -15.00 17.30
CA ASP A 523 27.06 -13.54 17.41
C ASP A 523 25.76 -12.96 17.93
N LEU A 524 25.83 -12.09 18.94
CA LEU A 524 24.69 -11.36 19.48
C LEU A 524 24.44 -10.12 18.61
N ASP A 525 23.27 -10.04 18.00
CA ASP A 525 22.90 -8.96 17.11
C ASP A 525 22.04 -7.90 17.79
N TRP A 526 21.17 -8.31 18.71
CA TRP A 526 20.27 -7.42 19.41
C TRP A 526 19.78 -8.02 20.72
N GLN A 527 19.48 -7.15 21.67
CA GLN A 527 18.98 -7.54 22.97
C GLN A 527 18.01 -6.52 23.54
N LEU A 528 16.87 -7.00 24.09
CA LEU A 528 15.91 -6.23 24.86
C LEU A 528 16.01 -6.64 26.33
N THR A 529 16.56 -5.76 27.17
CA THR A 529 16.74 -5.99 28.61
C THR A 529 15.89 -5.07 29.48
N GLU A 530 15.39 -3.97 28.89
CA GLU A 530 14.63 -2.96 29.63
C GLU A 530 13.18 -3.39 29.87
N THR A 531 12.66 -3.08 31.04
CA THR A 531 11.26 -3.25 31.41
C THR A 531 10.49 -1.94 31.43
N SER A 532 11.21 -0.82 31.39
CA SER A 532 10.66 0.48 31.10
C SER A 532 10.37 0.63 29.61
N GLN A 533 9.63 1.63 29.23
CA GLN A 533 9.27 1.92 27.84
C GLN A 533 10.51 2.07 26.93
N PRO A 534 10.57 1.45 25.75
CA PRO A 534 9.55 0.57 25.16
C PRO A 534 9.70 -0.88 25.66
N TRP A 535 8.63 -1.48 26.08
CA TRP A 535 8.56 -2.89 26.49
C TRP A 535 7.82 -3.79 25.47
N ASP A 536 7.17 -3.22 24.48
CA ASP A 536 6.59 -3.88 23.30
C ASP A 536 7.28 -3.28 22.06
N VAL A 537 8.08 -4.07 21.39
CA VAL A 537 9.04 -3.62 20.38
C VAL A 537 8.92 -4.45 19.11
N ILE A 538 8.84 -3.79 17.96
CA ILE A 538 9.11 -4.40 16.67
C ILE A 538 10.57 -4.10 16.33
N HIS A 539 11.37 -5.15 16.11
CA HIS A 539 12.79 -4.98 15.79
C HIS A 539 13.26 -5.99 14.74
N TYR A 540 14.01 -5.47 13.79
CA TYR A 540 14.67 -6.27 12.75
C TYR A 540 16.14 -5.93 12.66
N VAL A 541 16.95 -6.98 12.55
CA VAL A 541 18.39 -6.90 12.32
C VAL A 541 18.65 -7.14 10.83
N THR A 542 19.56 -6.37 10.25
CA THR A 542 20.05 -6.57 8.89
C THR A 542 21.52 -6.93 8.92
N LEU A 543 21.85 -8.14 8.45
CA LEU A 543 23.23 -8.61 8.30
C LEU A 543 23.65 -8.45 6.84
N THR A 544 24.73 -7.71 6.61
CA THR A 544 25.35 -7.52 5.29
C THR A 544 26.79 -8.06 5.26
N ASN A 545 27.36 -8.30 6.44
CA ASN A 545 28.71 -8.84 6.58
C ASN A 545 28.66 -10.37 6.59
N ILE A 546 28.42 -10.94 5.42
CA ILE A 546 28.20 -12.39 5.25
C ILE A 546 29.51 -13.07 4.89
N PRO A 547 29.87 -14.21 5.50
CA PRO A 547 31.04 -14.97 5.08
C PRO A 547 30.97 -15.40 3.62
N ALA A 548 32.08 -15.34 2.91
CA ALA A 548 32.11 -15.75 1.50
C ALA A 548 31.60 -17.18 1.36
N ASP A 549 30.80 -17.41 0.30
CA ASP A 549 30.19 -18.70 -0.04
C ASP A 549 29.25 -19.30 1.02
N ALA A 550 28.88 -18.57 2.07
CA ALA A 550 27.90 -19.03 3.05
C ALA A 550 26.54 -19.29 2.37
N ARG A 551 26.01 -20.51 2.58
CA ARG A 551 24.70 -20.94 2.03
C ARG A 551 23.72 -21.37 3.12
N GLU A 552 24.13 -21.23 4.36
CA GLU A 552 23.34 -21.57 5.53
C GLU A 552 23.53 -20.50 6.59
N VAL A 553 22.46 -20.16 7.27
CA VAL A 553 22.47 -19.36 8.48
C VAL A 553 21.54 -19.98 9.51
N LEU A 554 21.98 -20.02 10.76
CA LEU A 554 21.14 -20.29 11.91
C LEU A 554 20.80 -18.98 12.60
N LEU A 555 19.50 -18.79 12.89
CA LEU A 555 18.96 -17.61 13.55
C LEU A 555 18.29 -18.03 14.85
N LYS A 556 18.82 -17.54 15.99
CA LYS A 556 18.32 -17.92 17.32
C LYS A 556 17.58 -16.78 17.97
N TYR A 557 16.39 -17.07 18.44
CA TYR A 557 15.55 -16.21 19.26
C TYR A 557 15.58 -16.76 20.68
N SER A 558 16.15 -16.03 21.61
CA SER A 558 16.35 -16.45 22.99
C SER A 558 15.56 -15.61 23.97
N LEU A 559 14.98 -16.25 24.97
CA LEU A 559 14.21 -15.64 26.05
C LEU A 559 14.80 -16.05 27.42
N GLN A 560 15.00 -15.11 28.30
CA GLN A 560 15.23 -15.34 29.74
C GLN A 560 14.11 -14.66 30.51
N ALA A 561 13.15 -15.43 30.98
CA ALA A 561 12.00 -14.92 31.70
C ALA A 561 12.06 -15.31 33.19
N PRO A 562 12.16 -14.35 34.12
CA PRO A 562 12.16 -14.63 35.55
C PRO A 562 10.77 -15.03 36.07
N GLN A 563 9.73 -14.85 35.27
CA GLN A 563 8.34 -15.22 35.56
C GLN A 563 7.77 -16.03 34.38
N ALA A 564 6.82 -16.91 34.67
CA ALA A 564 6.13 -17.68 33.64
C ALA A 564 5.04 -16.87 32.93
N GLY A 565 4.70 -17.30 31.73
CA GLY A 565 3.53 -16.85 30.97
C GLY A 565 3.81 -15.74 29.96
N PRO A 566 2.84 -15.54 29.05
CA PRO A 566 3.05 -14.67 27.88
C PRO A 566 3.09 -13.18 28.23
N MET A 567 2.65 -12.79 29.40
CA MET A 567 2.65 -11.39 29.85
C MET A 567 3.98 -10.94 30.47
N ALA A 568 4.95 -11.83 30.58
CA ALA A 568 6.26 -11.54 31.17
C ALA A 568 7.30 -11.16 30.11
N CYS A 569 7.70 -12.15 29.34
CA CYS A 569 8.72 -12.03 28.31
C CYS A 569 8.33 -12.96 27.16
N SER A 570 8.05 -12.42 25.96
CA SER A 570 7.43 -13.19 24.89
C SER A 570 7.73 -12.66 23.49
N ILE A 571 7.50 -13.52 22.50
CA ILE A 571 7.65 -13.23 21.07
C ILE A 571 6.28 -13.42 20.39
N TYR A 572 5.78 -12.39 19.75
CA TYR A 572 4.49 -12.38 19.04
C TYR A 572 4.63 -12.63 17.54
N SER A 573 5.79 -12.37 16.98
CA SER A 573 6.06 -12.61 15.57
C SER A 573 7.53 -12.88 15.36
N VAL A 574 7.84 -13.75 14.40
CA VAL A 574 9.19 -13.99 13.89
C VAL A 574 9.15 -13.91 12.38
N ARG A 575 10.09 -13.20 11.77
CA ARG A 575 10.23 -13.12 10.33
C ARG A 575 11.71 -13.14 9.96
N MET A 576 12.02 -13.90 8.93
CA MET A 576 13.38 -14.02 8.39
C MET A 576 13.31 -13.92 6.87
N GLU A 577 14.17 -13.11 6.31
CA GLU A 577 14.35 -12.92 4.89
C GLU A 577 15.81 -13.08 4.55
N VAL A 578 16.15 -14.11 3.77
CA VAL A 578 17.52 -14.43 3.38
C VAL A 578 17.66 -14.27 1.88
N GLN A 579 18.35 -13.23 1.47
CA GLN A 579 18.65 -12.95 0.08
C GLN A 579 19.95 -13.66 -0.30
N HIS A 580 19.94 -14.34 -1.43
CA HIS A 580 21.07 -15.07 -1.98
C HIS A 580 21.33 -14.73 -3.44
N GLU A 581 22.51 -15.02 -3.92
CA GLU A 581 22.85 -14.81 -5.33
C GLU A 581 21.87 -15.53 -6.26
N ASN A 582 21.67 -14.91 -7.39
CA ASN A 582 21.03 -15.51 -8.54
C ASN A 582 22.03 -15.58 -9.71
N SER A 583 22.09 -16.67 -10.45
CA SER A 583 23.05 -16.86 -11.53
C SER A 583 22.56 -16.50 -12.92
N GLY A 584 21.41 -15.83 -13.01
CA GLY A 584 20.90 -15.35 -14.27
C GLY A 584 21.83 -14.32 -14.92
N PRO A 585 21.68 -14.03 -16.22
CA PRO A 585 22.31 -12.89 -16.84
C PRO A 585 21.86 -11.63 -16.10
N ALA A 586 22.75 -10.66 -16.00
CA ALA A 586 22.45 -9.41 -15.29
C ALA A 586 21.22 -8.69 -15.86
N PHE A 587 20.94 -8.88 -17.15
CA PHE A 587 19.80 -8.27 -17.84
C PHE A 587 19.37 -9.08 -19.07
N ARG A 588 18.05 -9.06 -19.35
CA ARG A 588 17.43 -9.46 -20.62
C ARG A 588 16.45 -8.37 -21.04
N PRO A 589 16.23 -8.14 -22.34
CA PRO A 589 15.28 -7.15 -22.80
C PRO A 589 13.89 -7.34 -22.21
N LEU A 590 13.26 -6.21 -21.85
CA LEU A 590 11.93 -6.16 -21.24
C LEU A 590 10.94 -5.48 -22.16
N ASP A 591 9.69 -5.92 -22.11
CA ASP A 591 8.51 -5.22 -22.61
C ASP A 591 7.81 -4.55 -21.44
N VAL A 592 7.68 -3.22 -21.50
CA VAL A 592 6.92 -2.43 -20.55
C VAL A 592 5.73 -1.82 -21.26
N THR A 593 4.51 -2.10 -20.81
CA THR A 593 3.30 -1.60 -21.42
C THR A 593 2.42 -0.90 -20.39
N PHE A 594 2.17 0.40 -20.60
CA PHE A 594 1.13 1.15 -19.90
C PHE A 594 -0.16 1.16 -20.71
N THR A 595 -1.28 1.02 -20.04
CA THR A 595 -2.63 1.19 -20.60
C THR A 595 -3.41 2.15 -19.74
N TRP A 596 -4.06 3.14 -20.36
CA TRP A 596 -4.82 4.17 -19.66
C TRP A 596 -6.02 4.64 -20.49
N ASP A 597 -6.97 5.31 -19.86
CA ASP A 597 -8.06 6.03 -20.49
C ASP A 597 -7.80 7.54 -20.40
N GLU A 598 -7.82 8.21 -21.54
CA GLU A 598 -7.83 9.67 -21.65
C GLU A 598 -9.25 10.21 -21.57
N ILE A 599 -9.45 11.24 -20.75
CA ILE A 599 -10.76 11.88 -20.57
C ILE A 599 -10.86 13.04 -21.55
N GLN A 600 -11.82 12.98 -22.47
CA GLN A 600 -12.04 14.02 -23.46
C GLN A 600 -12.91 15.16 -22.90
N SER A 601 -13.01 16.26 -23.64
CA SER A 601 -13.80 17.43 -23.25
C SER A 601 -15.32 17.13 -23.07
N ASP A 602 -15.83 16.15 -23.80
CA ASP A 602 -17.20 15.65 -23.68
C ASP A 602 -17.37 14.57 -22.58
N ARG A 603 -16.31 14.32 -21.77
CA ARG A 603 -16.25 13.29 -20.73
C ARG A 603 -16.23 11.86 -21.25
N THR A 604 -16.13 11.63 -22.52
CA THR A 604 -15.87 10.29 -23.05
C THR A 604 -14.44 9.83 -22.70
N ARG A 605 -14.27 8.52 -22.65
CA ARG A 605 -12.98 7.89 -22.36
C ARG A 605 -12.42 7.24 -23.63
N VAL A 606 -11.20 7.57 -23.95
CA VAL A 606 -10.47 6.97 -25.05
C VAL A 606 -9.34 6.11 -24.51
N ARG A 607 -9.42 4.80 -24.72
CA ARG A 607 -8.41 3.83 -24.30
C ARG A 607 -7.14 4.02 -25.13
N ARG A 608 -6.00 4.12 -24.43
CA ARG A 608 -4.67 4.23 -24.98
C ARG A 608 -3.72 3.20 -24.39
N SER A 609 -2.69 2.83 -25.12
CA SER A 609 -1.56 2.09 -24.58
C SER A 609 -0.26 2.53 -25.23
N HIS A 610 0.83 2.39 -24.48
CA HIS A 610 2.17 2.57 -24.98
C HIS A 610 3.02 1.37 -24.57
N ARG A 611 3.61 0.70 -25.55
CA ARG A 611 4.52 -0.44 -25.37
C ARG A 611 5.94 -0.03 -25.69
N GLN A 612 6.82 -0.19 -24.72
CA GLN A 612 8.24 0.13 -24.84
C GLN A 612 9.09 -1.13 -24.70
N ARG A 613 9.98 -1.32 -25.68
CA ARG A 613 11.06 -2.28 -25.58
C ARG A 613 12.23 -1.63 -24.83
N VAL A 614 12.72 -2.31 -23.81
CA VAL A 614 13.87 -1.91 -23.00
C VAL A 614 14.99 -2.88 -23.30
N ASP A 615 15.99 -2.44 -24.07
CA ASP A 615 17.12 -3.29 -24.51
C ASP A 615 18.34 -3.16 -23.61
N SER A 616 18.39 -2.15 -22.75
CA SER A 616 19.43 -1.92 -21.75
C SER A 616 18.87 -1.13 -20.58
N VAL A 617 19.50 -1.26 -19.42
CA VAL A 617 19.13 -0.52 -18.20
C VAL A 617 20.35 0.22 -17.63
N PRO A 618 20.17 1.35 -16.92
CA PRO A 618 18.91 2.06 -16.76
C PRO A 618 18.42 2.68 -18.09
N MET A 619 17.11 2.74 -18.29
CA MET A 619 16.50 3.36 -19.45
C MET A 619 15.47 4.41 -19.07
N ARG A 620 15.44 5.53 -19.79
CA ARG A 620 14.38 6.56 -19.68
C ARG A 620 13.70 6.70 -21.03
N TYR A 621 12.39 6.84 -20.99
CA TYR A 621 11.58 7.18 -22.16
C TYR A 621 10.37 8.02 -21.74
N THR A 622 9.65 8.56 -22.70
CA THR A 622 8.51 9.43 -22.45
C THR A 622 7.20 8.81 -22.90
N ILE A 623 6.15 9.09 -22.14
CA ILE A 623 4.77 8.83 -22.52
C ILE A 623 4.02 10.14 -22.52
N ASP A 624 3.42 10.49 -23.66
CA ASP A 624 2.59 11.66 -23.83
C ASP A 624 1.12 11.28 -23.60
N VAL A 625 0.47 11.92 -22.68
CA VAL A 625 -0.93 11.70 -22.29
C VAL A 625 -1.77 12.89 -22.70
N GLY A 626 -2.81 12.62 -23.49
CA GLY A 626 -3.77 13.59 -23.98
C GLY A 626 -5.00 13.72 -23.04
N GLY A 627 -6.00 14.44 -23.55
CA GLY A 627 -7.25 14.67 -22.81
C GLY A 627 -7.28 16.00 -22.06
N VAL A 628 -8.29 16.17 -21.23
CA VAL A 628 -8.56 17.41 -20.47
C VAL A 628 -8.55 17.21 -18.96
N ASP A 629 -8.42 15.97 -18.52
CA ASP A 629 -8.46 15.58 -17.11
C ASP A 629 -7.42 14.49 -16.82
N HIS A 630 -7.14 14.19 -15.56
CA HIS A 630 -6.21 13.12 -15.19
C HIS A 630 -6.58 11.80 -15.88
N PRO A 631 -5.60 11.12 -16.46
CA PRO A 631 -5.84 9.83 -17.08
C PRO A 631 -6.24 8.80 -16.02
N VAL A 632 -7.08 7.87 -16.41
CA VAL A 632 -7.38 6.70 -15.59
C VAL A 632 -6.44 5.58 -16.01
N VAL A 633 -5.37 5.37 -15.28
CA VAL A 633 -4.44 4.28 -15.56
C VAL A 633 -5.15 2.95 -15.28
N ASP A 634 -5.20 2.06 -16.26
CA ASP A 634 -5.83 0.75 -16.14
C ASP A 634 -4.83 -0.32 -15.73
N SER A 635 -3.66 -0.36 -16.40
CA SER A 635 -2.67 -1.38 -16.11
C SER A 635 -1.25 -0.99 -16.50
N LEU A 636 -0.29 -1.61 -15.80
CA LEU A 636 1.12 -1.65 -16.14
C LEU A 636 1.57 -3.10 -16.24
N ARG A 637 1.98 -3.53 -17.43
CA ARG A 637 2.49 -4.86 -17.70
C ARG A 637 4.01 -4.81 -17.92
N VAL A 638 4.72 -5.74 -17.28
CA VAL A 638 6.14 -5.98 -17.50
C VAL A 638 6.34 -7.45 -17.85
N ALA A 639 7.11 -7.72 -18.90
CA ALA A 639 7.43 -9.06 -19.34
C ALA A 639 8.85 -9.11 -19.91
N LEU A 640 9.44 -10.29 -19.96
CA LEU A 640 10.61 -10.48 -20.83
C LEU A 640 10.17 -10.44 -22.29
N VAL A 641 11.02 -9.85 -23.13
CA VAL A 641 10.79 -9.89 -24.57
C VAL A 641 10.82 -11.33 -25.03
N GLU A 642 9.70 -11.80 -25.51
CA GLU A 642 9.60 -13.02 -26.30
C GLU A 642 9.55 -12.61 -27.77
N ASP A 643 10.18 -13.38 -28.65
CA ASP A 643 10.09 -13.17 -30.09
C ASP A 643 8.67 -13.52 -30.60
N GLN A 644 7.70 -12.69 -30.20
CA GLN A 644 6.33 -12.77 -30.70
C GLN A 644 6.20 -11.80 -31.87
N PRO A 645 6.01 -12.28 -33.07
CA PRO A 645 5.72 -11.40 -34.18
C PRO A 645 4.34 -10.77 -34.03
N GLY A 646 4.24 -9.46 -34.21
CA GLY A 646 2.99 -8.81 -34.56
C GLY A 646 2.41 -7.73 -33.66
N VAL A 647 2.95 -7.47 -32.50
CA VAL A 647 2.49 -6.30 -31.69
C VAL A 647 3.52 -5.20 -31.80
N PRO A 648 3.20 -4.05 -32.41
CA PRO A 648 4.16 -2.96 -32.57
C PRO A 648 4.54 -2.31 -31.23
N TYR A 649 5.75 -1.77 -31.17
CA TYR A 649 6.16 -0.88 -30.11
C TYR A 649 5.66 0.54 -30.37
N GLY A 650 5.56 1.36 -29.33
CA GLY A 650 4.99 2.70 -29.39
C GLY A 650 3.54 2.76 -28.93
N TYR A 651 2.83 3.75 -29.39
CA TYR A 651 1.41 3.94 -29.06
C TYR A 651 0.50 2.99 -29.84
N SER A 652 -0.65 2.68 -29.25
CA SER A 652 -1.69 1.86 -29.89
C SER A 652 -2.38 2.53 -31.06
N ASP A 653 -2.18 3.84 -31.26
CA ASP A 653 -2.73 4.65 -32.34
C ASP A 653 -1.73 5.73 -32.80
N ASP A 654 -2.06 6.45 -33.89
CA ASP A 654 -1.13 7.34 -34.61
C ASP A 654 -0.65 8.56 -33.83
N ARG A 655 -1.27 8.92 -32.73
CA ARG A 655 -0.79 9.93 -31.80
C ARG A 655 -1.66 10.24 -30.61
N PRO A 656 -1.10 10.45 -29.44
CA PRO A 656 -1.73 11.23 -28.40
C PRO A 656 -1.61 12.73 -28.71
N GLY A 657 -2.70 13.47 -28.46
CA GLY A 657 -2.55 14.90 -28.24
C GLY A 657 -1.95 15.11 -26.85
N LEU A 658 -1.10 16.10 -26.69
CA LEU A 658 -0.64 16.51 -25.36
C LEU A 658 -1.76 17.23 -24.63
N GLY A 659 -2.11 16.77 -23.44
CA GLY A 659 -2.95 17.47 -22.51
C GLY A 659 -2.18 18.58 -21.78
N SER A 660 -2.89 19.62 -21.36
CA SER A 660 -2.32 20.59 -20.44
C SER A 660 -2.13 19.95 -19.08
N ARG A 661 -0.95 20.10 -18.50
CA ARG A 661 -0.64 19.52 -17.21
C ARG A 661 -1.49 20.14 -16.11
N VAL A 662 -2.31 19.31 -15.45
CA VAL A 662 -3.02 19.70 -14.24
C VAL A 662 -2.24 19.15 -13.06
N SER A 663 -1.96 19.98 -12.09
CA SER A 663 -1.18 19.61 -10.94
C SER A 663 -2.05 19.31 -9.73
N ASP A 664 -1.73 18.23 -9.03
CA ASP A 664 -2.23 17.94 -7.69
C ASP A 664 -1.48 18.85 -6.72
N VAL A 665 -2.11 19.89 -6.26
CA VAL A 665 -1.40 20.94 -5.55
C VAL A 665 -1.94 21.18 -4.17
N TRP A 666 -1.04 21.48 -3.27
CA TRP A 666 -1.37 22.29 -2.13
C TRP A 666 -1.70 23.70 -2.58
N GLN A 667 -2.84 24.20 -2.15
CA GLN A 667 -3.25 25.59 -2.39
C GLN A 667 -3.33 26.31 -1.05
N GLU A 668 -2.61 27.39 -0.94
CA GLU A 668 -2.76 28.33 0.16
C GLU A 668 -3.67 29.47 -0.32
N CYS A 669 -4.87 29.49 0.22
CA CYS A 669 -5.86 30.50 -0.08
C CYS A 669 -5.61 31.76 0.71
N GLY A 670 -5.84 32.91 0.09
CA GLY A 670 -5.91 34.20 0.76
C GLY A 670 -7.17 34.35 1.60
N ARG A 671 -7.61 35.58 1.77
CA ARG A 671 -8.82 35.90 2.53
C ARG A 671 -10.06 35.38 1.79
N ASN A 672 -10.93 34.63 2.50
CA ASN A 672 -12.25 34.30 1.97
C ASN A 672 -13.15 35.55 1.95
N LEU A 673 -13.44 36.05 0.75
CA LEU A 673 -14.21 37.25 0.52
C LEU A 673 -15.71 37.08 0.80
N LEU A 674 -16.19 35.84 0.86
CA LEU A 674 -17.60 35.53 1.11
C LEU A 674 -17.92 35.32 2.57
N GLN A 675 -16.91 35.21 3.43
CA GLN A 675 -17.13 34.92 4.84
C GLN A 675 -18.03 35.96 5.53
N GLY A 676 -19.12 35.50 6.09
CA GLY A 676 -20.09 36.32 6.79
C GLY A 676 -20.98 37.21 5.89
N LYS A 677 -20.88 37.02 4.57
CA LYS A 677 -21.63 37.82 3.61
C LYS A 677 -23.04 37.28 3.36
N PRO A 678 -24.03 38.15 3.14
CA PRO A 678 -25.40 37.72 2.86
C PRO A 678 -25.52 37.06 1.49
N TYR A 679 -26.38 36.06 1.40
CA TYR A 679 -26.68 35.38 0.17
C TYR A 679 -28.18 35.09 -0.02
N THR A 680 -28.55 34.82 -1.25
CA THR A 680 -29.89 34.43 -1.65
C THR A 680 -29.87 33.10 -2.38
N LEU A 681 -30.97 32.35 -2.27
CA LEU A 681 -31.22 31.10 -2.96
C LEU A 681 -32.42 31.23 -3.87
N THR A 682 -32.39 30.66 -5.07
CA THR A 682 -33.54 30.58 -5.97
C THR A 682 -34.51 29.46 -5.61
N VAL A 683 -34.04 28.46 -4.86
CA VAL A 683 -34.80 27.29 -4.42
C VAL A 683 -34.52 27.05 -2.94
N GLU A 684 -35.58 26.73 -2.19
CA GLU A 684 -35.41 26.37 -0.77
C GLU A 684 -34.73 25.00 -0.62
N PRO A 685 -33.85 24.84 0.37
CA PRO A 685 -33.26 23.56 0.69
C PRO A 685 -34.29 22.50 1.04
N THR A 686 -33.95 21.23 0.85
CA THR A 686 -34.84 20.10 1.13
C THR A 686 -35.22 19.97 2.61
N GLY A 687 -34.47 20.56 3.52
CA GLY A 687 -34.67 20.47 4.97
C GLY A 687 -34.50 19.05 5.56
N ALA A 688 -34.21 18.07 4.73
CA ALA A 688 -34.01 16.71 5.19
C ALA A 688 -32.84 16.64 6.17
N TRP A 689 -33.04 15.98 7.30
CA TRP A 689 -32.03 15.79 8.35
C TRP A 689 -31.37 17.07 8.87
N GLY A 690 -32.08 18.20 8.86
CA GLY A 690 -31.57 19.49 9.31
C GLY A 690 -30.63 20.19 8.29
N ALA A 691 -30.64 19.76 7.06
CA ALA A 691 -29.91 20.41 5.96
C ALA A 691 -30.66 21.63 5.35
N ASP A 692 -31.41 22.32 6.19
CA ASP A 692 -32.04 23.61 5.90
C ASP A 692 -31.16 24.79 6.33
N ASP A 693 -31.52 25.97 5.87
CA ASP A 693 -30.83 27.20 6.24
C ASP A 693 -31.78 28.39 6.25
N PRO A 694 -32.73 28.43 7.21
CA PRO A 694 -33.73 29.48 7.27
C PRO A 694 -33.13 30.86 7.53
N GLN A 695 -31.93 30.92 8.12
CA GLN A 695 -31.24 32.16 8.44
C GLN A 695 -30.26 32.63 7.36
N ARG A 696 -30.06 31.85 6.31
CA ARG A 696 -29.13 32.13 5.20
C ARG A 696 -27.70 32.45 5.71
N GLN A 697 -27.16 31.61 6.53
CA GLN A 697 -25.85 31.79 7.15
C GLN A 697 -24.85 30.68 6.84
N LYS A 698 -25.32 29.44 6.70
CA LYS A 698 -24.45 28.25 6.65
C LYS A 698 -23.48 28.25 5.47
N LEU A 699 -23.83 28.84 4.34
CA LEU A 699 -23.00 28.76 3.13
C LEU A 699 -21.87 29.79 3.08
N THR A 700 -21.81 30.70 4.06
CA THR A 700 -20.80 31.76 4.12
C THR A 700 -20.30 31.97 5.54
N ASP A 701 -20.54 31.08 6.48
CA ASP A 701 -20.12 31.25 7.89
C ASP A 701 -18.61 30.97 8.09
N GLY A 702 -17.93 30.53 7.07
CA GLY A 702 -16.50 30.18 7.09
C GLY A 702 -16.25 28.76 7.60
N VAL A 703 -17.30 27.99 7.80
CA VAL A 703 -17.22 26.64 8.37
C VAL A 703 -17.09 25.62 7.24
N VAL A 704 -15.86 25.20 7.02
CA VAL A 704 -15.58 24.08 6.12
C VAL A 704 -15.79 22.78 6.88
N GLY A 705 -16.81 22.03 6.50
CA GLY A 705 -17.13 20.76 7.16
C GLY A 705 -16.05 19.69 6.92
N PRO A 706 -16.03 18.64 7.75
CA PRO A 706 -15.09 17.54 7.59
C PRO A 706 -15.34 16.77 6.29
N ASN A 707 -14.29 16.18 5.77
CA ASN A 707 -14.34 15.39 4.53
C ASN A 707 -14.93 13.99 4.73
N TYR A 708 -15.26 13.60 5.93
CA TYR A 708 -15.84 12.30 6.20
C TYR A 708 -17.30 12.39 6.63
N ALA A 709 -17.99 11.31 6.34
CA ALA A 709 -19.40 11.20 6.63
C ALA A 709 -19.71 11.05 8.10
N GLY A 710 -20.75 11.73 8.51
CA GLY A 710 -21.36 11.55 9.81
C GLY A 710 -22.56 12.45 9.98
N GLY A 711 -23.45 12.16 10.91
CA GLY A 711 -24.59 12.99 11.22
C GLY A 711 -24.25 14.44 11.58
N ILE A 712 -23.00 14.71 11.89
CA ILE A 712 -22.46 16.02 12.21
C ILE A 712 -22.48 16.95 11.00
N THR A 713 -22.19 16.45 9.79
CA THR A 713 -22.12 17.28 8.59
C THR A 713 -23.45 17.87 8.18
N MET A 714 -24.55 17.22 8.53
CA MET A 714 -25.91 17.71 8.21
C MET A 714 -26.25 19.01 8.91
N LYS A 715 -25.76 19.21 10.10
CA LYS A 715 -25.93 20.45 10.86
C LYS A 715 -25.36 21.68 10.14
N TYR A 716 -24.32 21.45 9.33
CA TYR A 716 -23.58 22.51 8.63
C TYR A 716 -23.88 22.55 7.13
N ALA A 717 -24.55 21.53 6.60
CA ALA A 717 -24.85 21.45 5.19
C ALA A 717 -26.20 22.09 4.83
N VAL A 718 -26.29 22.59 3.61
CA VAL A 718 -27.50 22.97 2.94
C VAL A 718 -27.78 21.95 1.84
N GLY A 719 -28.97 21.31 1.87
CA GLY A 719 -29.27 20.15 1.05
C GLY A 719 -30.15 20.44 -0.15
N PHE A 720 -29.76 19.89 -1.30
CA PHE A 720 -30.55 19.93 -2.53
C PHE A 720 -30.63 18.54 -3.17
N ASP A 721 -31.61 18.31 -4.01
CA ASP A 721 -31.76 17.07 -4.76
C ASP A 721 -32.09 17.34 -6.24
N GLU A 722 -32.21 16.28 -7.04
CA GLU A 722 -32.55 16.41 -8.49
C GLU A 722 -33.88 17.11 -8.74
N LYS A 723 -34.79 17.09 -7.78
CA LYS A 723 -36.11 17.74 -7.89
C LYS A 723 -36.03 19.24 -7.68
N SER A 724 -34.95 19.70 -7.07
CA SER A 724 -34.69 21.12 -6.86
C SER A 724 -34.48 21.87 -8.18
N GLY A 725 -34.05 21.15 -9.26
CA GLY A 725 -33.65 21.80 -10.51
C GLY A 725 -32.38 22.64 -10.29
N PRO A 726 -32.05 23.52 -11.21
CA PRO A 726 -30.93 24.44 -11.05
C PRO A 726 -31.18 25.40 -9.88
N VAL A 727 -30.20 25.50 -8.99
CA VAL A 727 -30.20 26.36 -7.80
C VAL A 727 -29.12 27.42 -7.99
N ASP A 728 -29.49 28.68 -7.90
CA ASP A 728 -28.54 29.79 -7.83
C ASP A 728 -28.33 30.21 -6.37
N ILE A 729 -27.05 30.16 -5.94
CA ILE A 729 -26.58 30.77 -4.68
C ILE A 729 -25.93 32.07 -5.09
N THR A 730 -26.52 33.23 -4.74
CA THR A 730 -25.94 34.52 -5.08
C THR A 730 -25.50 35.23 -3.79
N VAL A 731 -24.20 35.52 -3.68
CA VAL A 731 -23.61 36.22 -2.53
C VAL A 731 -23.30 37.66 -2.92
N ASP A 732 -23.66 38.61 -2.06
CA ASP A 732 -23.26 40.02 -2.18
C ASP A 732 -22.05 40.29 -1.27
N MET A 733 -20.91 40.59 -1.82
CA MET A 733 -19.68 40.92 -1.10
C MET A 733 -19.71 42.34 -0.52
N GLU A 734 -20.81 43.09 -0.78
CA GLU A 734 -21.06 44.46 -0.33
C GLU A 734 -20.18 45.54 -0.98
N GLU A 735 -18.99 45.13 -1.47
CA GLU A 735 -18.04 46.02 -2.16
C GLU A 735 -17.42 45.30 -3.36
N LEU A 736 -16.75 46.04 -4.21
CA LEU A 736 -15.99 45.49 -5.32
C LEU A 736 -14.70 44.86 -4.77
N ASN A 737 -14.51 43.57 -5.00
CA ASN A 737 -13.33 42.80 -4.62
C ASN A 737 -12.65 42.20 -5.85
N THR A 738 -11.34 42.03 -5.77
CA THR A 738 -10.60 41.24 -6.75
C THR A 738 -10.65 39.79 -6.33
N ILE A 739 -11.18 38.92 -7.19
CA ILE A 739 -11.34 37.49 -6.97
C ILE A 739 -10.29 36.77 -7.81
N ALA A 740 -9.42 36.01 -7.17
CA ALA A 740 -8.38 35.20 -7.83
C ALA A 740 -8.77 33.72 -7.93
N ALA A 741 -9.59 33.25 -7.00
CA ALA A 741 -10.08 31.88 -6.99
C ALA A 741 -11.48 31.79 -6.36
N VAL A 742 -12.21 30.76 -6.72
CA VAL A 742 -13.55 30.44 -6.18
C VAL A 742 -13.54 29.04 -5.59
N GLY A 743 -14.35 28.82 -4.56
CA GLY A 743 -14.41 27.54 -3.89
C GLY A 743 -15.81 27.11 -3.53
N ILE A 744 -15.99 25.81 -3.41
CA ILE A 744 -17.23 25.20 -2.91
C ILE A 744 -16.89 23.92 -2.16
N GLN A 745 -17.45 23.73 -1.01
CA GLN A 745 -17.38 22.46 -0.32
C GLN A 745 -18.68 21.67 -0.45
N LEU A 746 -18.53 20.48 -0.99
CA LEU A 746 -19.58 19.48 -1.10
C LEU A 746 -19.42 18.46 0.00
N THR A 747 -20.50 18.09 0.65
CA THR A 747 -20.48 17.00 1.64
C THR A 747 -21.03 15.72 1.06
N ALA A 748 -20.48 14.63 1.51
CA ALA A 748 -20.95 13.29 1.19
C ALA A 748 -21.02 12.43 2.46
N GLY A 749 -21.43 11.19 2.30
CA GLY A 749 -21.68 10.31 3.39
C GLY A 749 -23.16 10.29 3.77
N TRP A 750 -23.53 9.45 4.72
CA TRP A 750 -24.94 9.33 5.07
C TRP A 750 -25.53 10.69 5.52
N PRO A 751 -26.60 11.16 4.92
CA PRO A 751 -27.42 10.52 3.90
C PRO A 751 -26.94 10.72 2.46
N TRP A 752 -25.80 11.38 2.22
CA TRP A 752 -25.32 11.87 0.93
C TRP A 752 -24.48 10.87 0.15
N TRP A 753 -23.93 9.88 0.80
CA TRP A 753 -22.92 9.01 0.22
C TRP A 753 -23.38 8.15 -0.96
N ASP A 754 -24.68 7.78 -1.01
CA ASP A 754 -25.22 7.17 -2.24
C ASP A 754 -25.26 8.17 -3.39
N ALA A 755 -25.27 9.44 -3.06
CA ALA A 755 -25.27 10.51 -4.04
C ALA A 755 -23.94 10.66 -4.78
N LEU A 756 -22.83 10.27 -4.18
CA LEU A 756 -21.49 10.44 -4.75
C LEU A 756 -20.88 9.12 -5.25
N LYS A 757 -21.67 8.09 -5.34
CA LYS A 757 -21.28 6.82 -5.88
C LYS A 757 -21.23 6.86 -7.41
N GLY A 758 -20.09 6.55 -7.99
CA GLY A 758 -19.90 6.58 -9.42
C GLY A 758 -19.54 7.95 -9.97
N GLU A 759 -19.95 8.24 -11.20
CA GLU A 759 -19.64 9.49 -11.90
C GLU A 759 -20.42 10.68 -11.35
N ILE A 760 -19.74 11.77 -11.00
CA ILE A 760 -20.38 13.00 -10.59
C ILE A 760 -20.93 13.69 -11.84
N ARG A 761 -22.26 13.80 -11.91
CA ARG A 761 -22.97 14.42 -13.02
C ARG A 761 -23.51 15.81 -12.70
N ASP A 762 -23.36 16.22 -11.43
CA ASP A 762 -23.74 17.57 -11.02
C ASP A 762 -22.84 18.58 -11.70
N THR A 763 -23.38 19.76 -11.99
CA THR A 763 -22.61 20.85 -12.57
C THR A 763 -22.70 22.07 -11.68
N ILE A 764 -21.58 22.79 -11.56
CA ILE A 764 -21.47 24.02 -10.78
C ILE A 764 -20.83 25.07 -11.70
N GLU A 765 -21.62 26.01 -12.15
CA GLU A 765 -21.20 27.16 -12.96
C GLU A 765 -21.05 28.37 -12.06
N VAL A 766 -20.00 29.15 -12.30
CA VAL A 766 -19.69 30.35 -11.52
C VAL A 766 -19.86 31.60 -12.39
N PHE A 767 -20.55 32.56 -11.83
CA PHE A 767 -20.79 33.83 -12.47
C PHE A 767 -20.46 35.01 -11.54
N VAL A 768 -19.97 36.08 -12.11
CA VAL A 768 -19.67 37.33 -11.38
C VAL A 768 -20.49 38.50 -11.92
N SER A 769 -20.73 39.50 -11.06
CA SER A 769 -21.41 40.71 -11.42
C SER A 769 -20.92 41.90 -10.59
N ARG A 770 -20.89 43.07 -11.20
CA ARG A 770 -20.58 44.31 -10.48
C ARG A 770 -21.83 44.99 -9.91
N ASP A 771 -22.98 44.78 -10.51
CA ASP A 771 -24.25 45.50 -10.22
C ASP A 771 -25.34 44.57 -9.68
N GLY A 772 -25.13 43.27 -9.69
CA GLY A 772 -26.13 42.27 -9.28
C GLY A 772 -27.24 42.00 -10.31
N GLN A 773 -27.17 42.67 -11.47
CA GLN A 773 -28.17 42.53 -12.55
C GLN A 773 -27.58 41.73 -13.72
N ARG A 774 -26.42 42.14 -14.17
CA ARG A 774 -25.74 41.48 -15.29
C ARG A 774 -24.63 40.58 -14.78
N PHE A 775 -24.75 39.28 -15.05
CA PHE A 775 -23.79 38.24 -14.64
C PHE A 775 -23.01 37.74 -15.85
N GLU A 776 -21.71 37.62 -15.68
CA GLU A 776 -20.77 37.10 -16.65
C GLU A 776 -20.21 35.77 -16.11
N SER A 777 -20.11 34.74 -16.98
CA SER A 777 -19.63 33.43 -16.61
C SER A 777 -18.10 33.47 -16.39
N CYS A 778 -17.65 32.86 -15.28
CA CYS A 778 -16.27 32.56 -15.00
C CYS A 778 -15.89 31.11 -15.31
N GLY A 779 -16.86 30.31 -15.80
CA GLY A 779 -16.64 28.91 -16.12
C GLY A 779 -17.35 27.94 -15.17
N THR A 780 -17.00 26.68 -15.29
CA THR A 780 -17.59 25.58 -14.52
C THR A 780 -16.54 24.95 -13.64
N ILE A 781 -16.89 24.71 -12.38
CA ILE A 781 -16.01 23.98 -11.46
C ILE A 781 -15.96 22.50 -11.88
N PRO A 782 -14.79 21.94 -12.18
CA PRO A 782 -14.66 20.56 -12.63
C PRO A 782 -14.71 19.61 -11.44
N LEU A 783 -15.85 18.97 -11.24
CA LEU A 783 -16.10 18.10 -10.08
C LEU A 783 -15.49 16.69 -10.18
N ASN A 784 -15.06 16.27 -11.34
CA ASN A 784 -14.51 14.93 -11.56
C ASN A 784 -12.99 14.88 -11.69
N LEU A 785 -12.31 15.97 -11.37
CA LEU A 785 -10.86 16.00 -11.31
C LEU A 785 -10.37 15.08 -10.17
N PHE A 786 -9.30 14.35 -10.40
CA PHE A 786 -8.54 13.67 -9.34
C PHE A 786 -9.20 12.47 -8.65
N ARG A 787 -9.88 11.63 -9.38
CA ARG A 787 -10.45 10.37 -8.83
C ARG A 787 -9.44 9.43 -8.19
N ARG A 788 -8.16 9.54 -8.52
CA ARG A 788 -7.12 8.75 -7.86
C ARG A 788 -6.92 9.10 -6.40
N GLU A 789 -7.28 10.32 -6.03
CA GLU A 789 -7.25 10.78 -4.66
C GLU A 789 -8.58 10.46 -4.00
N ILE A 790 -8.76 9.20 -3.67
CA ILE A 790 -9.99 8.78 -2.99
C ILE A 790 -10.01 9.38 -1.60
N PRO A 791 -11.10 10.06 -1.26
CA PRO A 791 -11.27 10.64 0.04
C PRO A 791 -11.15 9.61 1.15
N ILE A 792 -10.85 10.10 2.30
CA ILE A 792 -10.81 9.36 3.53
C ILE A 792 -12.20 8.88 3.89
N ASN A 793 -12.64 7.86 3.28
CA ASN A 793 -13.69 7.11 3.85
C ASN A 793 -13.25 5.70 4.07
N HIS A 794 -13.34 5.40 5.26
CA HIS A 794 -12.90 4.25 5.90
C HIS A 794 -13.64 3.01 5.51
N MET A 795 -14.78 3.18 4.92
CA MET A 795 -15.76 2.10 4.89
C MET A 795 -15.83 1.38 3.56
N LEU A 796 -15.16 1.92 2.55
CA LEU A 796 -15.35 1.41 1.20
C LEU A 796 -14.04 0.99 0.57
N PRO A 797 -13.93 -0.26 0.19
CA PRO A 797 -12.81 -0.73 -0.57
C PRO A 797 -12.81 -0.09 -1.96
N ASP A 798 -11.66 0.28 -2.34
CA ASP A 798 -11.14 0.35 -3.67
C ASP A 798 -11.73 1.27 -4.68
N ASP A 799 -12.94 1.43 -4.85
CA ASP A 799 -13.27 1.89 -6.16
C ASP A 799 -14.30 2.89 -6.14
N GLU A 800 -14.48 3.81 -5.44
CA GLU A 800 -15.47 4.56 -6.08
C GLU A 800 -16.33 5.46 -5.30
N THR A 801 -16.09 5.72 -4.11
CA THR A 801 -16.98 6.64 -3.43
C THR A 801 -16.29 7.86 -2.91
N ALA A 802 -16.60 8.86 -3.63
CA ALA A 802 -16.42 10.21 -3.20
C ALA A 802 -17.17 10.52 -1.91
N GLN A 803 -16.67 11.40 -1.11
CA GLN A 803 -17.24 11.65 0.16
C GLN A 803 -17.68 13.07 0.41
N GLY A 804 -16.83 13.95 0.54
CA GLY A 804 -17.05 15.36 0.61
C GLY A 804 -15.81 16.04 0.15
N TRP A 805 -15.95 17.09 -0.58
CA TRP A 805 -14.85 17.76 -1.20
C TRP A 805 -14.91 19.25 -1.07
N ASN A 806 -13.75 19.80 -0.83
CA ASN A 806 -13.55 21.21 -0.94
C ASN A 806 -12.86 21.51 -2.27
N TYR A 807 -13.61 22.05 -3.21
CA TYR A 807 -13.10 22.46 -4.50
C TYR A 807 -12.72 23.94 -4.45
N VAL A 808 -11.44 24.25 -4.62
CA VAL A 808 -10.98 25.62 -4.88
C VAL A 808 -10.42 25.70 -6.28
N PHE A 809 -10.92 26.61 -7.04
CA PHE A 809 -10.62 26.72 -8.45
C PHE A 809 -10.05 28.11 -8.79
N PRO A 810 -8.84 28.18 -9.35
CA PRO A 810 -8.28 29.45 -9.80
C PRO A 810 -9.08 29.97 -10.99
N LEU A 811 -9.30 31.25 -11.03
CA LEU A 811 -9.76 31.90 -12.23
C LEU A 811 -8.58 32.10 -13.22
N ASP A 812 -8.84 32.05 -14.52
CA ASP A 812 -7.80 32.24 -15.54
C ASP A 812 -7.08 33.58 -15.39
N SER A 813 -7.80 34.57 -14.92
CA SER A 813 -7.29 35.86 -14.50
C SER A 813 -8.16 36.40 -13.36
N PRO A 814 -7.58 37.17 -12.41
CA PRO A 814 -8.36 37.82 -11.35
C PRO A 814 -9.45 38.72 -11.91
N VAL A 815 -10.65 38.64 -11.35
CA VAL A 815 -11.84 39.38 -11.77
C VAL A 815 -12.27 40.34 -10.67
N VAL A 816 -12.71 41.54 -11.04
CA VAL A 816 -13.23 42.52 -10.08
C VAL A 816 -14.75 42.49 -10.11
N ALA A 817 -15.36 42.05 -9.00
CA ALA A 817 -16.85 41.94 -8.87
C ALA A 817 -17.30 42.26 -7.45
N ARG A 818 -18.61 42.53 -7.31
CA ARG A 818 -19.28 42.63 -6.01
C ARG A 818 -20.17 41.41 -5.75
N PHE A 819 -20.77 40.82 -6.78
CA PHE A 819 -21.68 39.68 -6.63
C PHE A 819 -21.02 38.44 -7.24
N LEU A 820 -21.16 37.32 -6.53
CA LEU A 820 -20.76 36.03 -7.00
C LEU A 820 -21.97 35.09 -6.99
N ARG A 821 -22.17 34.34 -8.08
CA ARG A 821 -23.25 33.38 -8.19
C ARG A 821 -22.72 32.01 -8.54
N TYR A 822 -23.11 31.03 -7.73
CA TYR A 822 -22.92 29.58 -8.02
C TYR A 822 -24.24 29.05 -8.54
N ARG A 823 -24.29 28.60 -9.77
CA ARG A 823 -25.43 27.86 -10.34
C ARG A 823 -25.14 26.39 -10.27
N ILE A 824 -25.89 25.68 -9.46
CA ILE A 824 -25.70 24.25 -9.19
C ILE A 824 -26.87 23.52 -9.82
N THR A 825 -26.59 22.50 -10.62
CA THR A 825 -27.59 21.59 -11.16
C THR A 825 -27.42 20.22 -10.51
N PRO A 826 -28.15 19.92 -9.41
CA PRO A 826 -28.10 18.64 -8.75
C PRO A 826 -28.67 17.56 -9.66
N ARG A 827 -28.01 16.41 -9.71
CA ARG A 827 -28.47 15.19 -10.36
C ARG A 827 -28.82 14.09 -9.37
N ARG A 828 -28.72 14.43 -8.09
CA ARG A 828 -28.95 13.57 -6.93
C ARG A 828 -28.96 14.41 -5.66
N SER A 829 -29.10 13.76 -4.49
CA SER A 829 -28.99 14.49 -3.23
C SER A 829 -27.56 15.03 -3.05
N LEU A 830 -27.45 16.31 -2.79
CA LEU A 830 -26.20 17.04 -2.65
C LEU A 830 -26.27 17.94 -1.43
N GLY A 831 -25.27 17.91 -0.59
CA GLY A 831 -25.09 18.81 0.53
C GLY A 831 -23.91 19.75 0.26
N ILE A 832 -24.13 21.03 0.57
CA ILE A 832 -23.12 22.08 0.44
C ILE A 832 -22.91 22.67 1.81
N THR A 833 -21.66 22.74 2.25
CA THR A 833 -21.34 23.35 3.56
C THR A 833 -20.82 24.77 3.42
N GLU A 834 -20.16 25.11 2.32
CA GLU A 834 -19.57 26.43 2.15
C GLU A 834 -19.41 26.80 0.67
N VAL A 835 -19.59 28.06 0.34
CA VAL A 835 -19.14 28.69 -0.90
C VAL A 835 -18.08 29.74 -0.58
N GLN A 836 -17.03 29.83 -1.40
CA GLN A 836 -15.83 30.61 -1.08
C GLN A 836 -15.34 31.41 -2.29
N ALA A 837 -14.78 32.56 -2.04
CA ALA A 837 -13.99 33.30 -3.02
C ALA A 837 -12.74 33.86 -2.34
N PHE A 838 -11.63 33.84 -3.04
CA PHE A 838 -10.34 34.21 -2.47
C PHE A 838 -9.70 35.33 -3.26
N ASP A 839 -9.10 36.30 -2.55
CA ASP A 839 -8.38 37.43 -3.15
C ASP A 839 -6.99 36.99 -3.70
N ARG A 840 -6.48 35.85 -3.25
CA ARG A 840 -5.19 35.28 -3.62
C ARG A 840 -5.22 33.77 -3.56
N LEU A 841 -4.45 33.14 -4.44
CA LEU A 841 -4.21 31.70 -4.40
C LEU A 841 -2.72 31.43 -4.68
N GLU A 842 -2.03 30.86 -3.72
CA GLU A 842 -0.68 30.34 -3.90
C GLU A 842 -0.73 28.81 -4.03
N ARG A 843 0.14 28.26 -4.84
CA ARG A 843 0.17 26.82 -5.12
C ARG A 843 1.51 26.23 -4.80
N ARG A 844 1.50 25.07 -4.14
CA ARG A 844 2.65 24.18 -3.98
C ARG A 844 2.31 22.84 -4.58
N ASP A 845 2.99 22.49 -5.65
CA ASP A 845 2.72 21.25 -6.38
C ASP A 845 3.72 20.16 -5.96
N PHE A 846 3.26 19.28 -5.10
CA PHE A 846 4.06 18.15 -4.64
C PHE A 846 4.26 17.11 -5.75
N SER A 847 3.28 16.94 -6.63
CA SER A 847 3.33 15.95 -7.71
C SER A 847 4.32 16.31 -8.82
N LEU A 848 4.64 17.60 -9.00
CA LEU A 848 5.61 18.05 -10.00
C LEU A 848 7.07 18.00 -9.54
N ARG A 849 7.31 17.65 -8.29
CA ARG A 849 8.66 17.61 -7.70
C ARG A 849 9.11 16.21 -7.28
N VAL A 850 8.48 15.21 -7.84
CA VAL A 850 8.96 13.84 -7.69
C VAL A 850 10.27 13.69 -8.46
N LEU A 851 11.30 13.19 -7.78
CA LEU A 851 12.59 12.90 -8.41
C LEU A 851 12.62 11.44 -8.88
N LEU A 852 13.09 11.27 -10.09
CA LEU A 852 13.45 9.94 -10.59
C LEU A 852 14.80 9.49 -10.01
N PRO A 853 15.09 8.19 -9.99
CA PRO A 853 16.41 7.70 -9.63
C PRO A 853 17.50 8.42 -10.42
N ASP A 854 18.66 8.64 -9.81
CA ASP A 854 19.81 9.36 -10.34
C ASP A 854 19.63 10.88 -10.57
N GLU A 855 18.50 11.46 -10.24
CA GLU A 855 18.32 12.91 -10.25
C GLU A 855 18.80 13.50 -8.92
N ARG A 856 19.80 14.39 -9.01
CA ARG A 856 20.21 15.25 -7.89
C ARG A 856 19.79 16.67 -8.22
N ARG A 857 19.05 17.29 -7.36
CA ARG A 857 18.75 18.74 -7.44
C ARG A 857 19.47 19.52 -6.36
#